data_6ea21f180245b4453472d1ddcf9bc98a
#
_entry.id   6ea21f180245b4453472d1ddcf9bc98a
#
_cell.length_a   1.000
_cell.length_b   1.000
_cell.length_c   1.000
_cell.angle_alpha   90.00
_cell.angle_beta   90.00
_cell.angle_gamma   90.00
#
_symmetry.space_group_name_H-M   'P 1'
#
loop_
_entity.id
_entity.type
_entity.pdbx_description
1 polymer ?
#
loop_
_entity_poly.entity_id
_entity_poly.type
_entity_poly.pdbx_seq_one_letter_code
_entity_poly.pdbx_strand_id
1 'polypeptide(L)'
;MAQHHPDHPDLPETSGTQPATSMDPAATIGVGAAEAPAGPARPLVRAGLRGFLDLTRVDVALVVGLTLLAFVLRFASPILPNFLGGAAPAAPAIQVLGVGAARNSSRSACQYDIPYDHRLISACGQIFDEVYFPTDAADDLASPPKSYFDPEPPLVKLLMTPAIAWLGFTTMGWRMTQVITGSLLVGLMYLIALRLRRDRFFAVVAALLVCLDGLAFVESRIGVIDMPAIFFTALCWYLLLLHWQARTRRQWRITLYVTAAALGIAFAAKLTALAPLATLMALVVGRALAPRVTALLPALRRIAGPRGHEAVLWREAAGRRAVLHYAAGLVLIGAIYAASYSRYETIPHNDVYRFYACVPSTGPITEPPPNNVYHLRVPVAKIGGITVPDVPVAIENIVDVNIASLRYQEIECRGHPWASRWYTWPVMAHPVLMYYQSATLLGNPAYSGVGIITNMGNPAVWWLGLLALLFCVWRMTRGPDWVRASVGALLVVSLTTLILTFHAAEPPVTSAGYETGPLGPVSPLFYVAYAGMIVFALVATVFAVIARRFVPAFIVLGYTASWMMWVPGNKARVLFFYHALGILLFTALALAYALTLLRRVRFHAAGRWWSLAPLAYAGIACVVAAFLFFYPVWTAIPMTNQDAYMRLWVDAW
;
A
#
# COMPACT_ATOMS: atom_id res chain seq x y z
N MET A 1 32.42 90.73 0.41
CA MET A 1 32.48 91.23 1.81
C MET A 1 31.57 90.35 2.65
N ALA A 2 32.17 89.58 3.51
CA ALA A 2 31.91 89.36 4.91
C ALA A 2 30.56 88.65 5.23
N GLN A 3 30.60 87.39 5.63
CA GLN A 3 30.59 86.95 7.05
C GLN A 3 29.13 86.94 7.60
N HIS A 4 28.53 86.00 8.22
CA HIS A 4 28.92 85.08 9.29
C HIS A 4 27.76 84.10 9.55
N HIS A 5 28.04 82.91 9.97
CA HIS A 5 27.24 82.01 10.83
C HIS A 5 27.02 82.74 12.21
N PRO A 6 26.17 82.26 13.15
CA PRO A 6 25.65 80.89 13.45
C PRO A 6 24.26 80.85 14.16
N ASP A 7 23.91 79.68 14.63
CA ASP A 7 23.23 79.26 15.88
C ASP A 7 21.75 78.91 15.88
N HIS A 8 21.52 77.66 16.35
CA HIS A 8 20.33 77.14 17.02
C HIS A 8 19.88 78.03 18.22
N PRO A 9 18.66 77.95 18.79
CA PRO A 9 17.97 76.75 19.27
C PRO A 9 16.41 76.80 19.34
N ASP A 10 15.85 75.75 19.96
CA ASP A 10 14.69 75.66 20.84
C ASP A 10 13.35 75.18 20.27
N LEU A 11 12.94 74.07 20.86
CA LEU A 11 11.58 73.52 20.96
C LEU A 11 10.61 74.46 21.70
N PRO A 12 9.27 74.31 21.51
CA PRO A 12 8.48 73.86 22.64
C PRO A 12 7.40 72.81 22.35
N GLU A 13 7.12 72.06 23.41
CA GLU A 13 6.03 71.13 23.62
C GLU A 13 4.64 71.74 23.40
N THR A 14 3.70 70.95 22.83
CA THR A 14 2.29 71.06 23.23
C THR A 14 1.59 69.68 23.14
N SER A 15 0.99 69.37 24.23
CA SER A 15 0.04 68.32 24.57
C SER A 15 -1.09 68.12 23.58
N GLY A 16 -1.40 66.86 23.22
CA GLY A 16 -2.60 66.48 22.50
C GLY A 16 -3.01 65.02 22.81
N THR A 17 -4.10 64.91 23.49
CA THR A 17 -4.87 63.77 23.93
C THR A 17 -4.94 62.61 22.92
N GLN A 18 -4.62 61.40 23.37
CA GLN A 18 -4.89 60.12 22.68
C GLN A 18 -6.37 59.75 22.79
N PRO A 19 -7.01 59.23 21.71
CA PRO A 19 -8.18 58.40 21.83
C PRO A 19 -7.78 56.91 21.88
N ALA A 20 -8.49 56.14 22.69
CA ALA A 20 -8.36 54.73 22.93
C ALA A 20 -8.40 53.92 21.61
N THR A 21 -7.37 53.14 21.36
CA THR A 21 -7.35 52.14 20.30
C THR A 21 -7.94 50.83 20.76
N SER A 22 -8.95 50.41 20.00
CA SER A 22 -9.54 49.08 20.03
C SER A 22 -8.51 47.97 19.93
N MET A 23 -8.63 46.95 20.81
CA MET A 23 -7.92 45.68 20.71
C MET A 23 -8.29 44.96 19.42
N ASP A 24 -7.31 44.76 18.55
CA ASP A 24 -7.42 43.89 17.39
C ASP A 24 -6.83 42.51 17.77
N PRO A 25 -7.63 41.40 17.82
CA PRO A 25 -7.13 40.09 18.14
C PRO A 25 -6.70 39.33 16.88
N ALA A 26 -5.75 39.84 16.14
CA ALA A 26 -5.08 39.08 15.09
C ALA A 26 -3.75 38.53 15.62
N ALA A 27 -3.80 37.39 16.31
CA ALA A 27 -2.62 36.60 16.58
C ALA A 27 -2.00 36.17 15.24
N THR A 28 -1.00 36.90 14.79
CA THR A 28 -0.19 36.53 13.62
C THR A 28 0.56 35.26 13.96
N ILE A 29 0.01 34.11 13.54
CA ILE A 29 0.74 32.84 13.54
C ILE A 29 1.85 32.99 12.50
N GLY A 30 3.00 33.43 12.94
CA GLY A 30 4.22 33.42 12.14
C GLY A 30 4.67 31.98 11.90
N VAL A 31 4.04 31.29 10.93
CA VAL A 31 4.53 30.03 10.40
C VAL A 31 5.73 30.32 9.50
N GLY A 32 6.79 30.80 10.12
CA GLY A 32 8.10 30.99 9.51
C GLY A 32 8.90 29.69 9.49
N ALA A 33 8.34 28.62 8.94
CA ALA A 33 9.14 27.51 8.45
C ALA A 33 9.21 27.65 6.93
N ALA A 34 9.99 28.61 6.45
CA ALA A 34 10.57 28.47 5.13
C ALA A 34 11.24 27.10 5.10
N GLU A 35 10.87 26.23 4.18
CA GLU A 35 11.72 25.11 3.80
C GLU A 35 13.10 25.71 3.56
N ALA A 36 14.06 25.38 4.43
CA ALA A 36 15.43 25.82 4.21
C ALA A 36 15.77 25.46 2.77
N PRO A 37 16.24 26.40 1.94
CA PRO A 37 16.66 26.07 0.58
C PRO A 37 17.63 24.93 0.71
N ALA A 38 17.44 23.89 -0.10
CA ALA A 38 18.39 22.78 -0.17
C ALA A 38 19.77 23.40 -0.24
N GLY A 39 20.59 23.14 0.79
CA GLY A 39 21.90 23.76 0.92
C GLY A 39 22.69 23.65 -0.38
N PRO A 40 23.68 24.51 -0.63
CA PRO A 40 24.39 24.60 -1.89
C PRO A 40 24.84 23.21 -2.32
N ALA A 41 24.50 22.85 -3.56
CA ALA A 41 24.81 21.56 -4.14
C ALA A 41 26.32 21.32 -3.97
N ARG A 42 26.69 20.36 -3.13
CA ARG A 42 28.08 19.91 -3.01
C ARG A 42 28.59 19.54 -4.40
N PRO A 43 29.82 19.93 -4.76
CA PRO A 43 30.36 19.65 -6.08
C PRO A 43 30.33 18.16 -6.37
N LEU A 44 29.95 17.82 -7.59
CA LEU A 44 29.83 16.47 -8.14
C LEU A 44 31.21 15.78 -8.16
N VAL A 45 31.64 15.24 -7.03
CA VAL A 45 32.68 14.21 -7.02
C VAL A 45 32.10 12.96 -7.70
N ARG A 46 32.88 12.29 -8.54
CA ARG A 46 32.57 11.05 -9.27
C ARG A 46 31.77 10.08 -8.40
N ALA A 47 30.46 10.22 -8.42
CA ALA A 47 29.57 9.40 -7.62
C ALA A 47 29.31 8.08 -8.36
N GLY A 48 30.06 7.05 -8.02
CA GLY A 48 29.70 5.68 -8.31
C GLY A 48 28.29 5.35 -7.76
N LEU A 49 27.79 4.15 -7.99
CA LEU A 49 26.47 3.71 -7.55
C LEU A 49 26.24 3.95 -6.03
N ARG A 50 27.31 3.81 -5.22
CA ARG A 50 27.28 4.08 -3.76
C ARG A 50 26.92 5.54 -3.44
N GLY A 51 27.43 6.52 -4.20
CA GLY A 51 27.09 7.92 -4.01
C GLY A 51 25.67 8.28 -4.50
N PHE A 52 25.08 7.47 -5.36
CA PHE A 52 23.69 7.64 -5.81
C PHE A 52 22.69 7.16 -4.76
N LEU A 53 22.95 6.05 -4.08
CA LEU A 53 22.12 5.56 -2.97
C LEU A 53 22.22 6.49 -1.74
N ASP A 54 23.38 7.13 -1.52
CA ASP A 54 23.62 8.18 -0.52
C ASP A 54 23.10 7.81 0.89
N LEU A 55 23.37 6.57 1.29
CA LEU A 55 23.07 6.03 2.62
C LEU A 55 24.32 6.16 3.51
N THR A 56 24.15 6.66 4.71
CA THR A 56 25.18 6.65 5.74
C THR A 56 25.19 5.33 6.50
N ARG A 57 26.24 5.07 7.29
CA ARG A 57 26.29 3.90 8.19
C ARG A 57 25.12 3.88 9.18
N VAL A 58 24.70 5.07 9.65
CA VAL A 58 23.55 5.22 10.55
C VAL A 58 22.26 4.82 9.85
N ASP A 59 22.07 5.21 8.57
CA ASP A 59 20.87 4.85 7.82
C ASP A 59 20.81 3.34 7.60
N VAL A 60 21.94 2.70 7.29
CA VAL A 60 22.00 1.22 7.16
C VAL A 60 21.68 0.55 8.50
N ALA A 61 22.25 1.03 9.60
CA ALA A 61 21.97 0.48 10.93
C ALA A 61 20.49 0.62 11.31
N LEU A 62 19.85 1.76 10.97
CA LEU A 62 18.41 1.97 11.20
C LEU A 62 17.55 1.04 10.35
N VAL A 63 17.88 0.87 9.06
CA VAL A 63 17.15 -0.08 8.18
C VAL A 63 17.24 -1.48 8.75
N VAL A 64 18.45 -1.95 9.07
CA VAL A 64 18.66 -3.30 9.63
C VAL A 64 17.96 -3.44 10.98
N GLY A 65 18.13 -2.49 11.89
CA GLY A 65 17.50 -2.52 13.22
C GLY A 65 15.97 -2.53 13.16
N LEU A 66 15.35 -1.71 12.30
CA LEU A 66 13.90 -1.69 12.11
C LEU A 66 13.38 -2.97 11.45
N THR A 67 14.12 -3.52 10.49
CA THR A 67 13.77 -4.80 9.85
C THR A 67 13.86 -5.95 10.86
N LEU A 68 14.91 -5.99 11.68
CA LEU A 68 15.05 -7.01 12.73
C LEU A 68 13.98 -6.86 13.81
N LEU A 69 13.66 -5.63 14.25
CA LEU A 69 12.54 -5.39 15.17
C LEU A 69 11.24 -5.93 14.59
N ALA A 70 10.96 -5.61 13.32
CA ALA A 70 9.76 -6.09 12.64
C ALA A 70 9.74 -7.62 12.52
N PHE A 71 10.90 -8.24 12.23
CA PHE A 71 11.04 -9.69 12.18
C PHE A 71 10.76 -10.34 13.54
N VAL A 72 11.38 -9.82 14.60
CA VAL A 72 11.18 -10.36 15.96
C VAL A 72 9.71 -10.24 16.38
N LEU A 73 9.06 -9.10 16.15
CA LEU A 73 7.64 -8.92 16.50
C LEU A 73 6.73 -9.90 15.75
N ARG A 74 7.03 -10.21 14.48
CA ARG A 74 6.23 -11.12 13.65
C ARG A 74 6.52 -12.57 13.94
N PHE A 75 7.80 -12.90 14.21
CA PHE A 75 8.27 -14.26 14.45
C PHE A 75 8.04 -14.70 15.90
N ALA A 76 8.34 -13.85 16.88
CA ALA A 76 8.34 -14.19 18.31
C ALA A 76 7.00 -13.95 19.01
N SER A 77 5.93 -13.75 18.27
CA SER A 77 4.61 -13.44 18.80
C SER A 77 4.04 -14.44 19.85
N PRO A 78 4.46 -15.71 19.93
CA PRO A 78 4.08 -16.59 21.03
C PRO A 78 4.68 -16.22 22.40
N ILE A 79 5.76 -15.42 22.43
CA ILE A 79 6.47 -15.08 23.68
C ILE A 79 5.69 -14.02 24.48
N LEU A 80 5.06 -13.06 23.81
CA LEU A 80 4.31 -11.97 24.46
C LEU A 80 3.10 -12.46 25.28
N PRO A 81 2.29 -13.45 24.82
CA PRO A 81 1.21 -14.01 25.60
C PRO A 81 1.65 -14.56 26.97
N ASN A 82 2.77 -15.30 26.97
CA ASN A 82 3.31 -15.87 28.20
C ASN A 82 3.87 -14.78 29.13
N PHE A 83 4.46 -13.73 28.58
CA PHE A 83 4.96 -12.59 29.35
C PHE A 83 3.83 -11.78 30.00
N LEU A 84 2.68 -11.65 29.34
CA LEU A 84 1.49 -10.96 29.87
C LEU A 84 0.60 -11.87 30.74
N GLY A 85 1.02 -13.11 31.02
CA GLY A 85 0.29 -14.03 31.90
C GLY A 85 -0.91 -14.71 31.23
N GLY A 86 -1.07 -14.62 29.92
CA GLY A 86 -2.06 -15.38 29.17
C GLY A 86 -1.69 -16.86 29.05
N ALA A 87 -2.66 -17.76 29.26
CA ALA A 87 -2.46 -19.18 28.98
C ALA A 87 -2.06 -19.37 27.52
N ALA A 88 -1.06 -20.26 27.27
CA ALA A 88 -0.68 -20.60 25.91
C ALA A 88 -1.93 -21.10 25.15
N PRO A 89 -2.23 -20.57 23.96
CA PRO A 89 -3.37 -20.99 23.20
C PRO A 89 -3.28 -22.48 22.87
N ALA A 90 -4.33 -23.21 23.16
CA ALA A 90 -4.40 -24.66 22.92
C ALA A 90 -4.41 -25.03 21.43
N ALA A 91 -4.64 -24.06 20.54
CA ALA A 91 -4.76 -24.33 19.12
C ALA A 91 -3.42 -24.11 18.37
N PRO A 92 -2.95 -25.10 17.60
CA PRO A 92 -1.70 -25.04 16.83
C PRO A 92 -1.65 -23.88 15.81
N ALA A 93 -2.80 -23.45 15.30
CA ALA A 93 -2.91 -22.39 14.31
C ALA A 93 -2.48 -21.01 14.85
N ILE A 94 -2.53 -20.80 16.15
CA ILE A 94 -2.26 -19.52 16.80
C ILE A 94 -0.78 -19.31 17.09
N GLN A 95 -0.06 -20.38 17.27
CA GLN A 95 1.39 -20.35 17.34
C GLN A 95 1.91 -20.09 15.92
N VAL A 96 2.08 -18.84 15.57
CA VAL A 96 2.35 -18.36 14.20
C VAL A 96 3.48 -19.08 13.50
N LEU A 97 4.40 -19.60 14.23
CA LEU A 97 5.49 -20.45 13.78
C LEU A 97 5.49 -21.74 14.61
N GLY A 98 4.28 -22.16 15.00
CA GLY A 98 3.98 -23.23 15.94
C GLY A 98 4.94 -24.37 15.99
N VAL A 99 5.72 -24.35 17.02
CA VAL A 99 6.34 -25.55 17.57
C VAL A 99 5.19 -26.44 18.06
N GLY A 100 4.51 -27.16 17.20
CA GLY A 100 3.43 -28.03 17.64
C GLY A 100 2.38 -28.42 16.61
N ALA A 101 2.27 -27.70 15.49
CA ALA A 101 1.48 -28.19 14.37
C ALA A 101 2.12 -29.46 13.82
N ALA A 102 1.32 -30.49 13.63
CA ALA A 102 1.76 -31.82 13.29
C ALA A 102 2.89 -31.83 12.24
N ARG A 103 4.08 -32.24 12.66
CA ARG A 103 5.27 -32.38 11.80
C ARG A 103 5.06 -33.29 10.58
N ASN A 104 3.95 -34.02 10.54
CA ASN A 104 3.68 -35.10 9.58
C ASN A 104 2.24 -35.08 9.04
N SER A 105 1.57 -33.93 8.96
CA SER A 105 0.32 -33.93 8.22
C SER A 105 0.63 -34.21 6.75
N SER A 106 0.32 -35.42 6.31
CA SER A 106 0.28 -35.69 4.89
C SER A 106 -0.73 -34.72 4.27
N ARG A 107 -0.46 -34.22 3.08
CA ARG A 107 -1.36 -33.33 2.33
C ARG A 107 -2.79 -33.86 2.24
N SER A 108 -2.98 -35.18 2.23
CA SER A 108 -4.29 -35.86 2.28
C SER A 108 -5.08 -35.57 3.57
N ALA A 109 -4.41 -35.27 4.68
CA ALA A 109 -5.06 -34.87 5.93
C ALA A 109 -5.54 -33.41 5.94
N CYS A 110 -5.06 -32.59 5.00
CA CYS A 110 -5.46 -31.18 4.81
C CYS A 110 -6.58 -31.03 3.78
N GLN A 111 -7.08 -32.14 3.25
CA GLN A 111 -8.05 -32.12 2.17
C GLN A 111 -9.37 -31.53 2.64
N TYR A 112 -9.86 -30.54 1.89
CA TYR A 112 -11.13 -29.86 2.09
C TYR A 112 -12.29 -30.77 1.71
N ASP A 113 -12.88 -31.41 2.70
CA ASP A 113 -14.20 -32.04 2.57
C ASP A 113 -15.29 -31.26 3.32
N ILE A 114 -15.08 -29.94 3.51
CA ILE A 114 -16.02 -29.16 4.29
C ILE A 114 -16.67 -28.12 3.42
N PRO A 115 -17.84 -28.41 2.84
CA PRO A 115 -18.65 -27.37 2.21
C PRO A 115 -19.08 -26.39 3.29
N TYR A 116 -18.56 -25.15 3.26
CA TYR A 116 -19.07 -23.99 4.00
C TYR A 116 -19.39 -24.20 5.50
N ASP A 117 -18.73 -25.13 6.19
CA ASP A 117 -18.82 -25.19 7.65
C ASP A 117 -18.01 -24.01 8.20
N HIS A 118 -18.60 -23.23 9.07
CA HIS A 118 -18.07 -22.01 9.72
C HIS A 118 -16.74 -22.20 10.47
N ARG A 119 -15.98 -23.23 10.17
CA ARG A 119 -14.66 -23.51 10.72
C ARG A 119 -13.62 -22.76 9.92
N LEU A 120 -13.13 -21.68 10.50
CA LEU A 120 -12.05 -20.88 9.92
C LEU A 120 -10.67 -21.55 9.97
N ILE A 121 -10.59 -22.82 10.33
CA ILE A 121 -9.35 -23.58 10.47
C ILE A 121 -9.49 -24.94 9.76
N SER A 122 -8.52 -25.26 8.89
CA SER A 122 -8.38 -26.64 8.38
C SER A 122 -7.76 -27.56 9.42
N ALA A 123 -7.88 -28.88 9.22
CA ALA A 123 -7.25 -29.90 10.05
C ALA A 123 -5.73 -29.72 10.20
N CYS A 124 -5.08 -29.04 9.24
CA CYS A 124 -3.64 -28.73 9.25
C CYS A 124 -3.27 -27.41 9.92
N GLY A 125 -4.21 -26.67 10.48
CA GLY A 125 -3.97 -25.36 11.07
C GLY A 125 -3.91 -24.21 10.06
N GLN A 126 -4.36 -24.42 8.82
CA GLN A 126 -4.56 -23.37 7.84
C GLN A 126 -5.77 -22.53 8.23
N ILE A 127 -5.65 -21.21 8.10
CA ILE A 127 -6.72 -20.26 8.38
C ILE A 127 -7.03 -19.45 7.12
N PHE A 128 -8.29 -19.07 6.93
CA PHE A 128 -8.76 -18.27 5.81
C PHE A 128 -8.23 -18.82 4.46
N ASP A 129 -7.69 -17.98 3.59
CA ASP A 129 -7.18 -18.36 2.26
C ASP A 129 -5.87 -19.18 2.27
N GLU A 130 -5.31 -19.50 3.45
CA GLU A 130 -4.16 -20.42 3.55
C GLU A 130 -4.47 -21.82 2.99
N VAL A 131 -5.73 -22.11 2.79
CA VAL A 131 -6.15 -23.38 2.21
C VAL A 131 -5.83 -23.50 0.73
N TYR A 132 -5.75 -22.37 0.04
CA TYR A 132 -5.44 -22.31 -1.39
C TYR A 132 -3.93 -22.14 -1.61
N PHE A 133 -3.34 -21.01 -1.23
CA PHE A 133 -1.99 -20.63 -1.61
C PHE A 133 -0.87 -21.57 -1.10
N PRO A 134 -0.84 -22.02 0.17
CA PRO A 134 0.11 -23.05 0.61
C PRO A 134 -0.06 -24.36 -0.13
N THR A 135 -1.28 -24.76 -0.44
CA THR A 135 -1.56 -26.00 -1.18
C THR A 135 -1.02 -25.92 -2.60
N ASP A 136 -1.28 -24.82 -3.30
CA ASP A 136 -0.72 -24.53 -4.62
C ASP A 136 0.82 -24.53 -4.59
N ALA A 137 1.41 -23.89 -3.57
CA ALA A 137 2.86 -23.88 -3.41
C ALA A 137 3.44 -25.28 -3.15
N ALA A 138 2.72 -26.15 -2.46
CA ALA A 138 3.10 -27.55 -2.27
C ALA A 138 2.96 -28.35 -3.59
N ASP A 139 1.97 -28.05 -4.41
CA ASP A 139 1.80 -28.63 -5.75
C ASP A 139 2.94 -28.22 -6.69
N ASP A 140 3.44 -27.00 -6.54
CA ASP A 140 4.61 -26.51 -7.26
C ASP A 140 5.90 -27.24 -6.92
N LEU A 141 5.99 -27.90 -5.76
CA LEU A 141 7.13 -28.75 -5.38
C LEU A 141 7.17 -30.10 -6.09
N ALA A 142 6.04 -30.55 -6.63
CA ALA A 142 6.00 -31.80 -7.38
C ALA A 142 6.85 -31.71 -8.66
N SER A 143 7.33 -32.86 -9.14
CA SER A 143 8.10 -32.93 -10.38
C SER A 143 7.48 -34.00 -11.31
N PRO A 144 6.78 -33.60 -12.39
CA PRO A 144 6.43 -32.23 -12.79
C PRO A 144 5.49 -31.55 -11.78
N PRO A 145 5.43 -30.20 -11.75
CA PRO A 145 4.47 -29.47 -10.93
C PRO A 145 3.05 -29.93 -11.24
N LYS A 146 2.22 -30.05 -10.21
CA LYS A 146 0.81 -30.34 -10.44
C LYS A 146 0.12 -29.13 -11.03
N SER A 147 -0.67 -29.37 -12.04
CA SER A 147 -1.43 -28.34 -12.73
C SER A 147 -2.67 -27.95 -11.92
N TYR A 148 -2.86 -26.67 -11.68
CA TYR A 148 -4.05 -26.11 -11.04
C TYR A 148 -4.42 -24.76 -11.67
N PHE A 149 -5.68 -24.38 -11.58
CA PHE A 149 -6.09 -23.02 -11.93
C PHE A 149 -6.17 -22.17 -10.66
N ASP A 150 -5.54 -21.00 -10.70
CA ASP A 150 -5.66 -19.97 -9.68
C ASP A 150 -5.85 -18.62 -10.38
N PRO A 151 -6.83 -17.80 -9.98
CA PRO A 151 -7.04 -16.47 -10.56
C PRO A 151 -5.92 -15.46 -10.25
N GLU A 152 -4.98 -15.80 -9.38
CA GLU A 152 -3.87 -14.93 -9.02
C GLU A 152 -2.55 -15.38 -9.68
N PRO A 153 -1.64 -14.44 -10.03
CA PRO A 153 -0.37 -14.79 -10.66
C PRO A 153 0.52 -15.71 -9.80
N PRO A 154 1.43 -16.50 -10.40
CA PRO A 154 2.06 -17.63 -9.71
C PRO A 154 3.24 -17.25 -8.78
N LEU A 155 3.87 -16.08 -8.94
CA LEU A 155 5.18 -15.80 -8.33
C LEU A 155 5.19 -15.97 -6.80
N VAL A 156 4.17 -15.51 -6.08
CA VAL A 156 4.20 -15.59 -4.61
C VAL A 156 4.13 -17.03 -4.15
N LYS A 157 3.33 -17.89 -4.80
CA LYS A 157 3.26 -19.32 -4.53
C LYS A 157 4.61 -19.99 -4.77
N LEU A 158 5.26 -19.67 -5.87
CA LEU A 158 6.64 -20.12 -6.16
C LEU A 158 7.66 -19.63 -5.12
N LEU A 159 7.48 -18.44 -4.55
CA LEU A 159 8.35 -17.94 -3.47
C LEU A 159 8.11 -18.64 -2.12
N MET A 160 6.96 -19.26 -1.93
CA MET A 160 6.69 -20.07 -0.74
C MET A 160 7.34 -21.46 -0.80
N THR A 161 7.58 -21.99 -2.00
CA THR A 161 8.10 -23.36 -2.19
C THR A 161 9.41 -23.65 -1.47
N PRO A 162 10.45 -22.76 -1.44
CA PRO A 162 11.69 -23.05 -0.75
C PRO A 162 11.52 -23.23 0.76
N ALA A 163 10.67 -22.41 1.37
CA ALA A 163 10.41 -22.52 2.81
C ALA A 163 9.60 -23.78 3.14
N ILE A 164 8.62 -24.16 2.32
CA ILE A 164 7.87 -25.41 2.46
C ILE A 164 8.77 -26.61 2.22
N ALA A 165 9.67 -26.57 1.23
CA ALA A 165 10.62 -27.64 0.97
C ALA A 165 11.57 -27.89 2.15
N TRP A 166 12.01 -26.82 2.82
CA TRP A 166 12.98 -26.90 3.91
C TRP A 166 12.32 -27.18 5.27
N LEU A 167 11.18 -26.55 5.58
CA LEU A 167 10.51 -26.61 6.88
C LEU A 167 9.31 -27.56 6.89
N GLY A 168 9.02 -28.22 5.76
CA GLY A 168 7.85 -29.07 5.57
C GLY A 168 6.57 -28.28 5.33
N PHE A 169 5.49 -29.01 4.99
CA PHE A 169 4.13 -28.45 4.88
C PHE A 169 3.57 -28.20 6.29
N THR A 170 4.06 -27.14 6.92
CA THR A 170 3.75 -26.72 8.29
C THR A 170 3.42 -25.24 8.30
N THR A 171 2.75 -24.76 9.34
CA THR A 171 2.46 -23.32 9.53
C THR A 171 3.72 -22.47 9.42
N MET A 172 4.86 -22.95 9.91
CA MET A 172 6.15 -22.29 9.76
C MET A 172 6.60 -22.25 8.30
N GLY A 173 6.47 -23.37 7.58
CA GLY A 173 6.90 -23.48 6.18
C GLY A 173 6.16 -22.50 5.27
N TRP A 174 4.84 -22.50 5.30
CA TRP A 174 4.09 -21.65 4.37
C TRP A 174 3.95 -20.17 4.79
N ARG A 175 4.21 -19.80 6.08
CA ARG A 175 4.15 -18.41 6.57
C ARG A 175 5.49 -17.68 6.53
N MET A 176 6.60 -18.38 6.34
CA MET A 176 7.93 -17.77 6.42
C MET A 176 8.16 -16.67 5.38
N THR A 177 7.69 -16.87 4.16
CA THR A 177 7.80 -15.88 3.08
C THR A 177 7.12 -14.57 3.43
N GLN A 178 5.95 -14.61 4.07
CA GLN A 178 5.19 -13.45 4.51
C GLN A 178 5.88 -12.74 5.68
N VAL A 179 6.42 -13.49 6.65
CA VAL A 179 7.20 -12.93 7.76
C VAL A 179 8.43 -12.17 7.25
N ILE A 180 9.17 -12.76 6.33
CA ILE A 180 10.37 -12.15 5.75
C ILE A 180 9.99 -10.88 4.97
N THR A 181 9.04 -10.98 4.03
CA THR A 181 8.66 -9.85 3.17
C THR A 181 8.00 -8.73 3.95
N GLY A 182 7.16 -9.03 4.95
CA GLY A 182 6.57 -8.04 5.83
C GLY A 182 7.59 -7.35 6.73
N SER A 183 8.65 -8.04 7.13
CA SER A 183 9.75 -7.44 7.88
C SER A 183 10.61 -6.54 7.00
N LEU A 184 10.93 -6.99 5.79
CA LEU A 184 11.67 -6.20 4.80
C LEU A 184 10.88 -4.95 4.36
N LEU A 185 9.54 -5.03 4.31
CA LEU A 185 8.68 -3.88 4.00
C LEU A 185 8.90 -2.73 4.99
N VAL A 186 9.09 -3.01 6.28
CA VAL A 186 9.36 -1.97 7.30
C VAL A 186 10.68 -1.24 7.01
N GLY A 187 11.75 -1.97 6.70
CA GLY A 187 13.02 -1.37 6.29
C GLY A 187 12.91 -0.58 4.97
N LEU A 188 12.11 -1.08 4.04
CA LEU A 188 11.85 -0.43 2.76
C LEU A 188 11.07 0.88 2.94
N MET A 189 10.12 0.93 3.88
CA MET A 189 9.39 2.17 4.21
C MET A 189 10.32 3.25 4.77
N TYR A 190 11.33 2.87 5.58
CA TYR A 190 12.38 3.80 5.97
C TYR A 190 13.10 4.38 4.75
N LEU A 191 13.49 3.54 3.80
CA LEU A 191 14.20 3.96 2.58
C LEU A 191 13.32 4.87 1.69
N ILE A 192 12.05 4.56 1.51
CA ILE A 192 11.09 5.39 0.76
C ILE A 192 10.97 6.77 1.41
N ALA A 193 10.74 6.82 2.71
CA ALA A 193 10.59 8.07 3.44
C ALA A 193 11.88 8.90 3.42
N LEU A 194 13.04 8.28 3.66
CA LEU A 194 14.35 8.96 3.58
C LEU A 194 14.61 9.53 2.18
N ARG A 195 14.15 8.85 1.13
CA ARG A 195 14.28 9.28 -0.26
C ARG A 195 13.35 10.43 -0.61
N LEU A 196 12.14 10.42 -0.08
CA LEU A 196 11.19 11.52 -0.22
C LEU A 196 11.68 12.79 0.49
N ARG A 197 12.22 12.63 1.69
CA ARG A 197 12.75 13.72 2.50
C ARG A 197 13.95 13.22 3.31
N ARG A 198 15.09 13.91 3.20
CA ARG A 198 16.32 13.63 3.94
C ARG A 198 16.19 13.97 5.43
N ASP A 199 15.24 13.31 6.11
CA ASP A 199 14.93 13.49 7.52
C ASP A 199 14.76 12.11 8.17
N ARG A 200 15.70 11.73 9.03
CA ARG A 200 15.69 10.42 9.71
C ARG A 200 14.50 10.26 10.64
N PHE A 201 14.02 11.32 11.27
CA PHE A 201 12.83 11.23 12.11
C PHE A 201 11.62 10.85 11.25
N PHE A 202 11.44 11.51 10.12
CA PHE A 202 10.38 11.14 9.16
C PHE A 202 10.49 9.67 8.73
N ALA A 203 11.71 9.23 8.41
CA ALA A 203 11.95 7.87 7.93
C ALA A 203 11.69 6.80 9.01
N VAL A 204 12.17 7.02 10.24
CA VAL A 204 11.94 6.11 11.38
C VAL A 204 10.46 6.05 11.72
N VAL A 205 9.78 7.20 11.80
CA VAL A 205 8.35 7.22 12.12
C VAL A 205 7.55 6.50 11.04
N ALA A 206 7.80 6.75 9.74
CA ALA A 206 7.10 6.04 8.65
C ALA A 206 7.26 4.51 8.74
N ALA A 207 8.47 4.04 9.03
CA ALA A 207 8.75 2.61 9.21
C ALA A 207 8.04 2.03 10.44
N LEU A 208 8.08 2.74 11.58
CA LEU A 208 7.41 2.31 12.81
C LEU A 208 5.88 2.26 12.67
N LEU A 209 5.27 3.21 11.94
CA LEU A 209 3.83 3.20 11.69
C LEU A 209 3.39 1.95 10.93
N VAL A 210 4.16 1.49 9.94
CA VAL A 210 3.89 0.22 9.22
C VAL A 210 4.25 -1.00 10.07
N CYS A 211 5.30 -0.90 10.92
CA CYS A 211 5.69 -1.98 11.82
C CYS A 211 4.59 -2.30 12.85
N LEU A 212 3.93 -1.26 13.36
CA LEU A 212 2.94 -1.29 14.44
C LEU A 212 1.49 -1.20 13.91
N ASP A 213 1.28 -1.38 12.61
CA ASP A 213 -0.05 -1.45 12.04
C ASP A 213 -0.58 -2.89 12.04
N GLY A 214 -1.84 -3.07 12.47
CA GLY A 214 -2.45 -4.39 12.61
C GLY A 214 -2.67 -5.10 11.30
N LEU A 215 -3.10 -4.40 10.24
CA LEU A 215 -3.28 -4.98 8.91
C LEU A 215 -1.95 -5.53 8.37
N ALA A 216 -0.89 -4.71 8.37
CA ALA A 216 0.43 -5.15 7.93
C ALA A 216 1.01 -6.25 8.83
N PHE A 217 0.68 -6.22 10.12
CA PHE A 217 1.14 -7.21 11.08
C PHE A 217 0.48 -8.58 10.83
N VAL A 218 -0.84 -8.63 10.70
CA VAL A 218 -1.61 -9.87 10.47
C VAL A 218 -1.23 -10.48 9.11
N GLU A 219 -1.29 -9.70 8.03
CA GLU A 219 -0.96 -10.16 6.68
C GLU A 219 0.49 -10.66 6.54
N SER A 220 1.40 -10.21 7.41
CA SER A 220 2.77 -10.72 7.48
C SER A 220 2.90 -12.07 8.16
N ARG A 221 1.84 -12.62 8.76
CA ARG A 221 1.86 -13.79 9.64
C ARG A 221 0.96 -14.91 9.19
N ILE A 222 0.21 -14.71 8.12
CA ILE A 222 -0.63 -15.70 7.46
C ILE A 222 -0.09 -16.01 6.07
N GLY A 223 -0.26 -17.24 5.61
CA GLY A 223 0.31 -17.77 4.37
C GLY A 223 -0.48 -17.36 3.12
N VAL A 224 -0.78 -16.06 2.97
CA VAL A 224 -1.48 -15.49 1.82
C VAL A 224 -0.53 -14.69 0.93
N ILE A 225 -0.96 -14.35 -0.27
CA ILE A 225 -0.10 -13.71 -1.28
C ILE A 225 0.08 -12.20 -1.09
N ASP A 226 -0.74 -11.56 -0.26
CA ASP A 226 -0.87 -10.11 -0.21
C ASP A 226 0.39 -9.41 0.32
N MET A 227 1.00 -9.93 1.40
CA MET A 227 2.19 -9.31 1.98
C MET A 227 3.42 -9.36 1.05
N PRO A 228 3.80 -10.47 0.41
CA PRO A 228 4.86 -10.46 -0.59
C PRO A 228 4.55 -9.54 -1.78
N ALA A 229 3.31 -9.52 -2.25
CA ALA A 229 2.89 -8.67 -3.36
C ALA A 229 3.04 -7.17 -3.03
N ILE A 230 2.61 -6.75 -1.83
CA ILE A 230 2.76 -5.35 -1.43
C ILE A 230 4.21 -4.97 -1.15
N PHE A 231 5.06 -5.90 -0.71
CA PHE A 231 6.50 -5.68 -0.61
C PHE A 231 7.12 -5.34 -1.98
N PHE A 232 6.84 -6.13 -3.02
CA PHE A 232 7.32 -5.85 -4.37
C PHE A 232 6.72 -4.56 -4.94
N THR A 233 5.45 -4.29 -4.67
CA THR A 233 4.81 -3.02 -5.03
C THR A 233 5.51 -1.83 -4.35
N ALA A 234 5.83 -1.93 -3.06
CA ALA A 234 6.59 -0.90 -2.33
C ALA A 234 8.02 -0.74 -2.87
N LEU A 235 8.65 -1.83 -3.29
CA LEU A 235 9.95 -1.79 -3.97
C LEU A 235 9.87 -0.99 -5.28
N CYS A 236 8.78 -1.16 -6.05
CA CYS A 236 8.54 -0.35 -7.25
C CYS A 236 8.41 1.14 -6.91
N TRP A 237 7.75 1.51 -5.82
CA TRP A 237 7.67 2.90 -5.35
C TRP A 237 9.06 3.47 -4.99
N TYR A 238 9.89 2.69 -4.31
CA TYR A 238 11.26 3.09 -4.01
C TYR A 238 12.10 3.32 -5.27
N LEU A 239 12.06 2.37 -6.20
CA LEU A 239 12.81 2.42 -7.46
C LEU A 239 12.30 3.54 -8.38
N LEU A 240 10.99 3.81 -8.38
CA LEU A 240 10.38 4.96 -9.05
C LEU A 240 10.98 6.27 -8.51
N LEU A 241 11.13 6.41 -7.18
CA LEU A 241 11.78 7.57 -6.59
C LEU A 241 13.25 7.69 -7.01
N LEU A 242 13.98 6.58 -7.08
CA LEU A 242 15.35 6.58 -7.60
C LEU A 242 15.39 7.03 -9.06
N HIS A 243 14.49 6.50 -9.89
CA HIS A 243 14.36 6.88 -11.30
C HIS A 243 14.00 8.37 -11.44
N TRP A 244 13.06 8.84 -10.64
CA TRP A 244 12.67 10.25 -10.61
C TRP A 244 13.83 11.19 -10.25
N GLN A 245 14.73 10.77 -9.38
CA GLN A 245 15.86 11.54 -8.87
C GLN A 245 17.17 11.29 -9.65
N ALA A 246 17.14 10.52 -10.73
CA ALA A 246 18.31 10.28 -11.56
C ALA A 246 18.88 11.59 -12.13
N ARG A 247 20.20 11.78 -12.02
CA ARG A 247 20.91 13.01 -12.42
C ARG A 247 21.73 12.85 -13.69
N THR A 248 22.06 11.61 -14.09
CA THR A 248 22.84 11.30 -15.27
C THR A 248 22.06 10.37 -16.21
N ARG A 249 22.39 10.38 -17.51
CA ARG A 249 21.80 9.47 -18.50
C ARG A 249 21.99 8.00 -18.13
N ARG A 250 23.16 7.67 -17.56
CA ARG A 250 23.44 6.29 -17.10
C ARG A 250 22.53 5.91 -15.94
N GLN A 251 22.41 6.77 -14.90
CA GLN A 251 21.50 6.54 -13.79
C GLN A 251 20.06 6.40 -14.26
N TRP A 252 19.60 7.30 -15.15
CA TRP A 252 18.25 7.28 -15.69
C TRP A 252 17.94 5.94 -16.39
N ARG A 253 18.86 5.47 -17.27
CA ARG A 253 18.67 4.17 -17.96
C ARG A 253 18.69 3.00 -17.00
N ILE A 254 19.66 2.92 -16.10
CA ILE A 254 19.77 1.83 -15.13
C ILE A 254 18.51 1.77 -14.25
N THR A 255 18.12 2.91 -13.68
CA THR A 255 16.93 2.94 -12.80
C THR A 255 15.65 2.66 -13.54
N LEU A 256 15.52 3.05 -14.82
CA LEU A 256 14.35 2.69 -15.63
C LEU A 256 14.22 1.17 -15.78
N TYR A 257 15.29 0.49 -16.22
CA TYR A 257 15.24 -0.95 -16.43
C TYR A 257 15.11 -1.74 -15.13
N VAL A 258 15.76 -1.28 -14.05
CA VAL A 258 15.59 -1.89 -12.72
C VAL A 258 14.15 -1.70 -12.20
N THR A 259 13.55 -0.51 -12.43
CA THR A 259 12.13 -0.27 -12.08
C THR A 259 11.21 -1.14 -12.94
N ALA A 260 11.48 -1.26 -14.24
CA ALA A 260 10.71 -2.12 -15.14
C ALA A 260 10.79 -3.60 -14.71
N ALA A 261 11.99 -4.08 -14.38
CA ALA A 261 12.16 -5.44 -13.86
C ALA A 261 11.38 -5.67 -12.56
N ALA A 262 11.47 -4.73 -11.62
CA ALA A 262 10.72 -4.81 -10.37
C ALA A 262 9.19 -4.76 -10.59
N LEU A 263 8.71 -3.96 -11.56
CA LEU A 263 7.30 -3.94 -11.95
C LEU A 263 6.88 -5.29 -12.54
N GLY A 264 7.69 -5.92 -13.39
CA GLY A 264 7.42 -7.26 -13.90
C GLY A 264 7.29 -8.31 -12.78
N ILE A 265 8.18 -8.26 -11.79
CA ILE A 265 8.13 -9.11 -10.58
C ILE A 265 6.87 -8.79 -9.76
N ALA A 266 6.56 -7.53 -9.56
CA ALA A 266 5.40 -7.12 -8.79
C ALA A 266 4.07 -7.51 -9.47
N PHE A 267 3.97 -7.40 -10.81
CA PHE A 267 2.83 -7.90 -11.57
C PHE A 267 2.71 -9.42 -11.48
N ALA A 268 3.83 -10.16 -11.55
CA ALA A 268 3.85 -11.60 -11.36
C ALA A 268 3.45 -12.03 -9.93
N ALA A 269 3.54 -11.13 -8.96
CA ALA A 269 3.05 -11.34 -7.60
C ALA A 269 1.55 -11.01 -7.45
N LYS A 270 1.11 -9.84 -7.94
CA LYS A 270 -0.30 -9.39 -7.92
C LYS A 270 -0.48 -8.14 -8.79
N LEU A 271 -1.68 -7.93 -9.31
CA LEU A 271 -1.99 -6.76 -10.14
C LEU A 271 -1.91 -5.41 -9.40
N THR A 272 -1.62 -5.39 -8.10
CA THR A 272 -1.39 -4.16 -7.31
C THR A 272 -0.26 -3.30 -7.85
N ALA A 273 0.66 -3.86 -8.64
CA ALA A 273 1.71 -3.15 -9.36
C ALA A 273 1.20 -2.11 -10.38
N LEU A 274 -0.10 -2.14 -10.71
CA LEU A 274 -0.72 -1.14 -11.57
C LEU A 274 -0.62 0.28 -10.98
N ALA A 275 -0.72 0.44 -9.66
CA ALA A 275 -0.64 1.74 -9.01
C ALA A 275 0.72 2.46 -9.20
N PRO A 276 1.89 1.84 -8.90
CA PRO A 276 3.18 2.47 -9.18
C PRO A 276 3.45 2.64 -10.69
N LEU A 277 2.97 1.74 -11.56
CA LEU A 277 3.09 1.91 -13.01
C LEU A 277 2.29 3.14 -13.48
N ALA A 278 1.03 3.26 -13.09
CA ALA A 278 0.19 4.42 -13.43
C ALA A 278 0.80 5.73 -12.92
N THR A 279 1.36 5.73 -11.72
CA THR A 279 2.04 6.90 -11.16
C THR A 279 3.31 7.24 -11.93
N LEU A 280 4.13 6.25 -12.31
CA LEU A 280 5.30 6.47 -13.16
C LEU A 280 4.89 7.12 -14.49
N MET A 281 3.87 6.57 -15.14
CA MET A 281 3.35 7.11 -16.40
C MET A 281 2.84 8.55 -16.23
N ALA A 282 2.05 8.82 -15.19
CA ALA A 282 1.54 10.16 -14.89
C ALA A 282 2.68 11.17 -14.66
N LEU A 283 3.71 10.79 -13.89
CA LEU A 283 4.87 11.64 -13.64
C LEU A 283 5.70 11.88 -14.91
N VAL A 284 5.91 10.87 -15.75
CA VAL A 284 6.64 10.99 -17.03
C VAL A 284 5.88 11.90 -17.98
N VAL A 285 4.58 11.68 -18.16
CA VAL A 285 3.71 12.53 -19.00
C VAL A 285 3.65 13.95 -18.45
N GLY A 286 3.48 14.10 -17.14
CA GLY A 286 3.50 15.41 -16.47
C GLY A 286 4.81 16.16 -16.72
N ARG A 287 5.95 15.48 -16.68
CA ARG A 287 7.25 16.06 -17.05
C ARG A 287 7.30 16.53 -18.50
N ALA A 288 6.86 15.70 -19.42
CA ALA A 288 6.87 16.03 -20.85
C ALA A 288 5.97 17.23 -21.18
N LEU A 289 4.83 17.33 -20.50
CA LEU A 289 3.83 18.38 -20.72
C LEU A 289 4.07 19.67 -19.90
N ALA A 290 4.82 19.60 -18.79
CA ALA A 290 5.00 20.74 -17.89
C ALA A 290 5.43 22.05 -18.59
N PRO A 291 6.38 22.07 -19.57
CA PRO A 291 6.75 23.29 -20.28
C PRO A 291 5.59 23.88 -21.10
N ARG A 292 4.77 23.02 -21.73
CA ARG A 292 3.61 23.43 -22.53
C ARG A 292 2.49 23.96 -21.65
N VAL A 293 2.18 23.22 -20.57
CA VAL A 293 1.13 23.59 -19.60
C VAL A 293 1.46 24.93 -18.94
N THR A 294 2.72 25.16 -18.53
CA THR A 294 3.14 26.43 -17.95
C THR A 294 3.19 27.58 -18.98
N ALA A 295 3.34 27.27 -20.27
CA ALA A 295 3.24 28.28 -21.34
C ALA A 295 1.79 28.70 -21.58
N LEU A 296 0.86 27.74 -21.58
CA LEU A 296 -0.58 27.99 -21.83
C LEU A 296 -1.30 28.59 -20.62
N LEU A 297 -0.86 28.31 -19.40
CA LEU A 297 -1.49 28.77 -18.17
C LEU A 297 -0.53 29.66 -17.38
N PRO A 298 -0.56 31.00 -17.63
CA PRO A 298 0.34 31.96 -16.94
C PRO A 298 0.23 31.91 -15.41
N ALA A 299 -0.94 31.56 -14.88
CA ALA A 299 -1.15 31.41 -13.45
C ALA A 299 -0.23 30.31 -12.85
N LEU A 300 0.04 29.23 -13.58
CA LEU A 300 0.95 28.17 -13.16
C LEU A 300 2.41 28.61 -13.15
N ARG A 301 2.79 29.62 -13.94
CA ARG A 301 4.14 30.20 -13.89
C ARG A 301 4.45 30.82 -12.54
N ARG A 302 3.45 31.38 -11.85
CA ARG A 302 3.61 32.00 -10.52
C ARG A 302 3.91 30.97 -9.44
N ILE A 303 3.41 29.74 -9.58
CA ILE A 303 3.67 28.63 -8.64
C ILE A 303 4.83 27.74 -9.09
N ALA A 304 5.30 27.88 -10.34
CA ALA A 304 6.43 27.12 -10.86
C ALA A 304 7.72 27.55 -10.13
N GLY A 305 8.40 26.57 -9.55
CA GLY A 305 9.70 26.83 -8.94
C GLY A 305 10.79 27.14 -9.98
N PRO A 306 11.96 27.70 -9.59
CA PRO A 306 13.06 28.00 -10.49
C PRO A 306 13.53 26.71 -11.20
N ARG A 307 13.76 26.81 -12.52
CA ARG A 307 14.23 25.70 -13.37
C ARG A 307 15.71 25.45 -13.09
N GLY A 308 16.04 24.33 -12.44
CA GLY A 308 17.44 23.92 -12.22
C GLY A 308 17.95 22.90 -13.25
N HIS A 309 19.11 22.29 -12.98
CA HIS A 309 19.76 21.26 -13.79
C HIS A 309 18.85 20.09 -14.23
N GLU A 310 17.74 19.89 -13.56
CA GLU A 310 16.70 18.92 -13.90
C GLU A 310 16.12 19.14 -15.31
N ALA A 311 16.12 20.37 -15.83
CA ALA A 311 15.55 20.70 -17.14
C ALA A 311 16.29 19.98 -18.30
N VAL A 312 17.57 19.64 -18.16
CA VAL A 312 18.36 18.98 -19.21
C VAL A 312 17.96 17.52 -19.37
N LEU A 313 17.88 16.78 -18.24
CA LEU A 313 17.43 15.38 -18.25
C LEU A 313 15.97 15.23 -18.71
N TRP A 314 15.16 16.26 -18.51
CA TRP A 314 13.76 16.26 -18.90
C TRP A 314 13.55 16.35 -20.41
N ARG A 315 14.35 17.14 -21.11
CA ARG A 315 14.33 17.19 -22.58
C ARG A 315 14.75 15.85 -23.16
N GLU A 316 15.71 15.18 -22.53
CA GLU A 316 16.18 13.87 -22.95
C GLU A 316 15.18 12.75 -22.65
N ALA A 317 14.53 12.80 -21.47
CA ALA A 317 13.47 11.86 -21.08
C ALA A 317 12.20 11.96 -21.93
N ALA A 318 11.99 13.06 -22.65
CA ALA A 318 10.86 13.29 -23.55
C ALA A 318 11.23 13.11 -25.06
N GLY A 319 12.49 12.79 -25.37
CA GLY A 319 12.95 12.60 -26.75
C GLY A 319 12.55 11.25 -27.34
N ARG A 320 12.62 11.11 -28.69
CA ARG A 320 12.31 9.84 -29.39
C ARG A 320 13.06 8.63 -28.82
N ARG A 321 14.32 8.80 -28.41
CA ARG A 321 15.12 7.72 -27.81
C ARG A 321 14.58 7.29 -26.44
N ALA A 322 14.00 8.20 -25.66
CA ALA A 322 13.37 7.86 -24.38
C ALA A 322 12.14 7.00 -24.58
N VAL A 323 11.34 7.27 -25.61
CA VAL A 323 10.17 6.44 -25.96
C VAL A 323 10.59 4.99 -26.23
N LEU A 324 11.69 4.78 -26.95
CA LEU A 324 12.22 3.42 -27.19
C LEU A 324 12.64 2.72 -25.88
N HIS A 325 13.26 3.45 -24.94
CA HIS A 325 13.62 2.88 -23.65
C HIS A 325 12.38 2.55 -22.78
N TYR A 326 11.32 3.39 -22.82
CA TYR A 326 10.06 3.08 -22.14
C TYR A 326 9.35 1.89 -22.77
N ALA A 327 9.32 1.80 -24.11
CA ALA A 327 8.77 0.64 -24.82
C ALA A 327 9.54 -0.64 -24.46
N ALA A 328 10.88 -0.59 -24.47
CA ALA A 328 11.71 -1.72 -24.02
C ALA A 328 11.48 -2.07 -22.54
N GLY A 329 11.22 -1.08 -21.70
CA GLY A 329 10.82 -1.29 -20.30
C GLY A 329 9.49 -2.02 -20.18
N LEU A 330 8.48 -1.67 -21.00
CA LEU A 330 7.19 -2.37 -21.03
C LEU A 330 7.34 -3.82 -21.51
N VAL A 331 8.15 -4.04 -22.55
CA VAL A 331 8.49 -5.40 -23.02
C VAL A 331 9.16 -6.21 -21.90
N LEU A 332 10.09 -5.61 -21.14
CA LEU A 332 10.75 -6.27 -20.02
C LEU A 332 9.75 -6.63 -18.90
N ILE A 333 8.79 -5.76 -18.59
CA ILE A 333 7.70 -6.06 -17.64
C ILE A 333 6.95 -7.31 -18.10
N GLY A 334 6.47 -7.31 -19.36
CA GLY A 334 5.73 -8.44 -19.91
C GLY A 334 6.56 -9.73 -19.97
N ALA A 335 7.83 -9.65 -20.34
CA ALA A 335 8.74 -10.81 -20.39
C ALA A 335 8.96 -11.45 -19.01
N ILE A 336 9.17 -10.63 -17.95
CA ILE A 336 9.33 -11.13 -16.58
C ILE A 336 8.00 -11.72 -16.07
N TYR A 337 6.88 -11.06 -16.37
CA TYR A 337 5.57 -11.59 -16.04
C TYR A 337 5.33 -12.97 -16.68
N ALA A 338 5.55 -13.07 -17.99
CA ALA A 338 5.42 -14.33 -18.72
C ALA A 338 6.39 -15.41 -18.21
N ALA A 339 7.62 -15.03 -17.84
CA ALA A 339 8.61 -15.95 -17.30
C ALA A 339 8.17 -16.57 -15.96
N SER A 340 7.29 -15.93 -15.18
CA SER A 340 6.75 -16.51 -13.95
C SER A 340 5.91 -17.77 -14.19
N TYR A 341 5.35 -17.93 -15.39
CA TYR A 341 4.61 -19.12 -15.82
C TYR A 341 5.50 -20.25 -16.38
N SER A 342 6.81 -20.03 -16.54
CA SER A 342 7.71 -20.98 -17.22
C SER A 342 7.83 -22.36 -16.56
N ARG A 343 7.44 -22.47 -15.28
CA ARG A 343 7.45 -23.73 -14.54
C ARG A 343 6.30 -24.67 -14.96
N TYR A 344 5.18 -24.11 -15.43
CA TYR A 344 3.98 -24.87 -15.77
C TYR A 344 4.03 -25.34 -17.22
N GLU A 345 3.68 -26.61 -17.46
CA GLU A 345 3.44 -27.14 -18.81
C GLU A 345 2.04 -26.80 -19.27
N THR A 346 1.08 -26.97 -18.35
CA THR A 346 -0.34 -26.73 -18.61
C THR A 346 -1.00 -26.12 -17.38
N ILE A 347 -2.06 -25.35 -17.60
CA ILE A 347 -3.00 -24.91 -16.56
C ILE A 347 -4.40 -25.36 -16.98
N PRO A 348 -5.21 -25.96 -16.09
CA PRO A 348 -6.59 -26.35 -16.41
C PRO A 348 -7.43 -25.14 -16.82
N HIS A 349 -8.37 -25.32 -17.74
CA HIS A 349 -9.36 -24.28 -18.03
C HIS A 349 -10.22 -24.01 -16.81
N ASN A 350 -10.66 -22.77 -16.65
CA ASN A 350 -11.48 -22.33 -15.52
C ASN A 350 -12.96 -22.77 -15.61
N ASP A 351 -13.32 -23.60 -16.58
CA ASP A 351 -14.71 -24.10 -16.76
C ASP A 351 -15.22 -24.85 -15.52
N VAL A 352 -14.31 -25.41 -14.71
CA VAL A 352 -14.63 -26.02 -13.40
C VAL A 352 -15.27 -25.01 -12.45
N TYR A 353 -14.95 -23.72 -12.57
CA TYR A 353 -15.41 -22.67 -11.68
C TYR A 353 -16.73 -22.03 -12.08
N ARG A 354 -17.39 -22.49 -13.15
CA ARG A 354 -18.80 -22.14 -13.47
C ARG A 354 -19.76 -22.39 -12.32
N PHE A 355 -19.35 -23.20 -11.36
CA PHE A 355 -20.11 -23.47 -10.13
C PHE A 355 -20.31 -22.26 -9.23
N TYR A 356 -19.40 -21.33 -9.23
CA TYR A 356 -19.50 -20.12 -8.44
C TYR A 356 -20.19 -18.98 -9.18
N ALA A 357 -20.46 -19.19 -10.49
CA ALA A 357 -21.24 -18.24 -11.27
C ALA A 357 -22.69 -18.24 -10.80
N CYS A 358 -23.31 -17.04 -10.76
CA CYS A 358 -24.71 -16.82 -10.46
C CYS A 358 -25.68 -17.41 -11.48
N VAL A 359 -25.23 -18.27 -12.36
CA VAL A 359 -26.08 -18.99 -13.28
C VAL A 359 -26.67 -20.18 -12.53
N PRO A 360 -28.00 -20.29 -12.38
CA PRO A 360 -28.60 -21.47 -11.80
C PRO A 360 -28.15 -22.69 -12.61
N SER A 361 -27.36 -23.56 -12.03
CA SER A 361 -26.96 -24.79 -12.68
C SER A 361 -28.16 -25.72 -12.70
N THR A 362 -28.81 -25.84 -13.84
CA THR A 362 -29.91 -26.77 -14.06
C THR A 362 -29.45 -28.17 -14.47
N GLY A 363 -28.15 -28.42 -14.46
CA GLY A 363 -27.55 -29.69 -14.86
C GLY A 363 -26.60 -30.30 -13.81
N PRO A 364 -26.34 -31.61 -13.91
CA PRO A 364 -25.35 -32.26 -13.06
C PRO A 364 -23.96 -31.60 -13.27
N ILE A 365 -23.22 -31.52 -12.20
CA ILE A 365 -21.82 -31.04 -12.17
C ILE A 365 -21.00 -32.05 -12.98
N THR A 366 -20.64 -31.72 -14.20
CA THR A 366 -19.71 -32.53 -14.99
C THR A 366 -18.32 -31.92 -14.82
N GLU A 367 -17.37 -32.75 -14.37
CA GLU A 367 -15.96 -32.36 -14.43
C GLU A 367 -15.62 -32.02 -15.90
N PRO A 368 -14.81 -30.96 -16.12
CA PRO A 368 -14.38 -30.65 -17.48
C PRO A 368 -13.59 -31.83 -18.03
N PRO A 369 -13.63 -32.04 -19.35
CA PRO A 369 -12.86 -33.10 -19.97
C PRO A 369 -11.38 -32.95 -19.61
N PRO A 370 -10.67 -34.05 -19.31
CA PRO A 370 -9.29 -34.02 -18.82
C PRO A 370 -8.28 -33.36 -19.76
N ASN A 371 -8.70 -33.07 -21.00
CA ASN A 371 -7.87 -32.41 -22.02
C ASN A 371 -8.15 -30.90 -22.17
N ASN A 372 -9.00 -30.31 -21.33
CA ASN A 372 -9.31 -28.88 -21.42
C ASN A 372 -8.30 -28.06 -20.59
N VAL A 373 -7.13 -27.79 -21.19
CA VAL A 373 -6.01 -27.13 -20.54
C VAL A 373 -5.39 -26.04 -21.43
N TYR A 374 -4.88 -24.98 -20.81
CA TYR A 374 -4.01 -24.02 -21.46
C TYR A 374 -2.58 -24.59 -21.50
N HIS A 375 -2.01 -24.75 -22.70
CA HIS A 375 -0.63 -25.17 -22.87
C HIS A 375 0.30 -23.97 -22.77
N LEU A 376 1.10 -23.88 -21.72
CA LEU A 376 2.01 -22.77 -21.47
C LEU A 376 3.44 -23.06 -21.93
N ARG A 377 3.80 -24.34 -22.04
CA ARG A 377 5.08 -24.72 -22.63
C ARG A 377 5.03 -24.51 -24.12
N VAL A 378 5.99 -23.75 -24.57
CA VAL A 378 6.18 -23.41 -25.96
C VAL A 378 6.65 -24.66 -26.71
N PRO A 379 5.97 -25.08 -27.80
CA PRO A 379 6.52 -26.09 -28.68
C PRO A 379 7.89 -25.66 -29.17
N VAL A 380 8.84 -26.57 -29.07
CA VAL A 380 10.21 -26.26 -29.43
C VAL A 380 10.40 -26.49 -30.92
N ALA A 381 10.56 -25.44 -31.71
CA ALA A 381 10.94 -25.54 -33.10
C ALA A 381 12.46 -25.74 -33.22
N LYS A 382 12.92 -26.66 -34.03
CA LYS A 382 14.35 -26.84 -34.37
C LYS A 382 14.65 -26.10 -35.65
N ILE A 383 15.40 -25.01 -35.55
CA ILE A 383 15.91 -24.26 -36.70
C ILE A 383 17.43 -24.45 -36.75
N GLY A 384 17.94 -25.13 -37.78
CA GLY A 384 19.39 -25.34 -37.95
C GLY A 384 20.05 -26.10 -36.77
N GLY A 385 19.32 -27.02 -36.11
CA GLY A 385 19.79 -27.78 -34.95
C GLY A 385 19.66 -27.05 -33.60
N ILE A 386 19.27 -25.77 -33.59
CA ILE A 386 19.01 -24.97 -32.38
C ILE A 386 17.55 -25.07 -32.04
N THR A 387 17.28 -25.41 -30.81
CA THR A 387 15.93 -25.47 -30.25
C THR A 387 15.44 -24.05 -29.96
N VAL A 388 14.46 -23.56 -30.72
CA VAL A 388 13.88 -22.21 -30.55
C VAL A 388 12.48 -22.32 -29.98
N PRO A 389 12.16 -21.61 -28.91
CA PRO A 389 10.81 -21.59 -28.37
C PRO A 389 9.81 -20.92 -29.31
N ASP A 390 8.60 -21.48 -29.44
CA ASP A 390 7.48 -20.84 -30.16
C ASP A 390 6.79 -19.81 -29.27
N VAL A 391 7.40 -18.64 -29.19
CA VAL A 391 6.98 -17.53 -28.31
C VAL A 391 5.52 -17.07 -28.54
N PRO A 392 4.96 -17.00 -29.75
CA PRO A 392 3.60 -16.52 -29.97
C PRO A 392 2.53 -17.36 -29.27
N VAL A 393 2.63 -18.68 -29.30
CA VAL A 393 1.64 -19.59 -28.68
C VAL A 393 1.64 -19.42 -27.17
N ALA A 394 2.81 -19.33 -26.53
CA ALA A 394 2.91 -19.14 -25.09
C ALA A 394 2.32 -17.79 -24.64
N ILE A 395 2.49 -16.73 -25.40
CA ILE A 395 1.92 -15.41 -25.09
C ILE A 395 0.39 -15.47 -25.19
N GLU A 396 -0.16 -16.06 -26.23
CA GLU A 396 -1.60 -16.22 -26.38
C GLU A 396 -2.20 -16.97 -25.19
N ASN A 397 -1.67 -18.13 -24.86
CA ASN A 397 -2.18 -18.93 -23.73
C ASN A 397 -2.05 -18.23 -22.38
N ILE A 398 -0.97 -17.46 -22.13
CA ILE A 398 -0.84 -16.66 -20.92
C ILE A 398 -1.89 -15.54 -20.89
N VAL A 399 -2.17 -14.89 -22.01
CA VAL A 399 -3.24 -13.89 -22.12
C VAL A 399 -4.58 -14.51 -21.81
N ASP A 400 -4.87 -15.69 -22.37
CA ASP A 400 -6.13 -16.41 -22.16
C ASP A 400 -6.32 -16.84 -20.70
N VAL A 401 -5.27 -17.33 -20.03
CA VAL A 401 -5.30 -17.61 -18.58
C VAL A 401 -5.62 -16.33 -17.79
N ASN A 402 -5.03 -15.20 -18.14
CA ASN A 402 -5.31 -13.93 -17.46
C ASN A 402 -6.74 -13.43 -17.71
N ILE A 403 -7.26 -13.58 -18.92
CA ILE A 403 -8.66 -13.27 -19.24
C ILE A 403 -9.59 -14.17 -18.43
N ALA A 404 -9.27 -15.46 -18.34
CA ALA A 404 -10.01 -16.41 -17.52
C ALA A 404 -10.00 -16.02 -16.03
N SER A 405 -8.83 -15.61 -15.51
CA SER A 405 -8.66 -15.13 -14.13
C SER A 405 -9.51 -13.87 -13.85
N LEU A 406 -9.53 -12.91 -14.77
CA LEU A 406 -10.38 -11.72 -14.65
C LEU A 406 -11.87 -12.09 -14.67
N ARG A 407 -12.28 -12.95 -15.59
CA ARG A 407 -13.67 -13.43 -15.67
C ARG A 407 -14.09 -14.20 -14.42
N TYR A 408 -13.22 -15.04 -13.88
CA TYR A 408 -13.48 -15.73 -12.61
C TYR A 408 -13.81 -14.75 -11.50
N GLN A 409 -13.03 -13.69 -11.38
CA GLN A 409 -13.23 -12.66 -10.36
C GLN A 409 -14.49 -11.80 -10.57
N GLU A 410 -14.98 -11.68 -11.83
CA GLU A 410 -16.21 -10.95 -12.17
C GLU A 410 -17.48 -11.79 -11.94
N ILE A 411 -17.36 -13.12 -11.93
CA ILE A 411 -18.50 -14.04 -11.85
C ILE A 411 -18.88 -14.38 -10.41
N GLU A 412 -18.08 -13.99 -9.43
CA GLU A 412 -18.36 -14.25 -8.01
C GLU A 412 -19.55 -13.41 -7.52
N CYS A 413 -20.74 -13.94 -7.74
CA CYS A 413 -22.02 -13.28 -7.42
C CYS A 413 -22.52 -13.55 -6.00
N ARG A 414 -21.84 -14.43 -5.26
CA ARG A 414 -22.18 -14.66 -3.86
C ARG A 414 -21.50 -13.62 -3.02
N GLY A 415 -22.27 -12.87 -2.25
CA GLY A 415 -21.73 -11.99 -1.23
C GLY A 415 -20.90 -12.80 -0.23
N HIS A 416 -19.91 -12.17 0.37
CA HIS A 416 -19.10 -12.76 1.42
C HIS A 416 -19.29 -11.98 2.72
N PRO A 417 -19.48 -12.61 3.89
CA PRO A 417 -19.76 -11.91 5.15
C PRO A 417 -18.66 -10.90 5.54
N TRP A 418 -17.42 -11.13 5.10
CA TRP A 418 -16.28 -10.25 5.38
C TRP A 418 -15.90 -9.36 4.19
N ALA A 419 -16.73 -9.31 3.17
CA ALA A 419 -16.48 -8.41 2.04
C ALA A 419 -16.60 -6.94 2.48
N SER A 420 -15.77 -6.09 1.88
CA SER A 420 -15.77 -4.67 2.17
C SER A 420 -15.77 -3.83 0.90
N ARG A 421 -16.39 -2.67 0.98
CA ARG A 421 -16.41 -1.70 -0.12
C ARG A 421 -15.17 -0.83 -0.08
N TRP A 422 -14.59 -0.52 -1.24
CA TRP A 422 -13.39 0.29 -1.36
C TRP A 422 -13.45 1.62 -0.57
N TYR A 423 -14.64 2.25 -0.50
CA TYR A 423 -14.81 3.54 0.18
C TYR A 423 -14.84 3.44 1.72
N THR A 424 -15.03 2.25 2.28
CA THR A 424 -15.02 2.02 3.72
C THR A 424 -13.61 1.82 4.27
N TRP A 425 -12.63 1.51 3.42
CA TRP A 425 -11.27 1.20 3.84
C TRP A 425 -10.54 2.33 4.58
N PRO A 426 -10.66 3.62 4.18
CA PRO A 426 -9.99 4.70 4.90
C PRO A 426 -10.36 4.80 6.38
N VAL A 427 -11.55 4.32 6.76
CA VAL A 427 -12.06 4.31 8.13
C VAL A 427 -12.06 2.92 8.78
N MET A 428 -11.57 1.89 8.06
CA MET A 428 -11.49 0.49 8.52
C MET A 428 -12.84 -0.11 8.90
N ALA A 429 -13.92 0.17 8.17
CA ALA A 429 -15.26 -0.22 8.60
C ALA A 429 -15.52 -1.74 8.57
N HIS A 430 -14.88 -2.49 7.67
CA HIS A 430 -15.09 -3.95 7.53
C HIS A 430 -13.77 -4.71 7.40
N PRO A 431 -13.02 -4.91 8.50
CA PRO A 431 -11.88 -5.82 8.50
C PRO A 431 -12.35 -7.27 8.40
N VAL A 432 -11.47 -8.15 7.94
CA VAL A 432 -11.77 -9.57 7.79
C VAL A 432 -11.47 -10.30 9.10
N LEU A 433 -12.42 -11.10 9.57
CA LEU A 433 -12.15 -12.08 10.61
C LEU A 433 -11.45 -13.30 9.98
N MET A 434 -10.15 -13.41 10.20
CA MET A 434 -9.31 -14.48 9.64
C MET A 434 -9.37 -15.78 10.46
N TYR A 435 -9.70 -15.67 11.75
CA TYR A 435 -9.70 -16.77 12.68
C TYR A 435 -10.64 -16.52 13.84
N TYR A 436 -11.36 -17.53 14.23
CA TYR A 436 -12.19 -17.55 15.43
C TYR A 436 -12.12 -18.92 16.11
N GLN A 437 -11.92 -18.93 17.40
CA GLN A 437 -12.02 -20.13 18.23
C GLN A 437 -12.53 -19.79 19.62
N SER A 438 -13.49 -20.59 20.11
CA SER A 438 -13.83 -20.59 21.52
C SER A 438 -12.64 -21.11 22.34
N ALA A 439 -12.32 -20.44 23.42
CA ALA A 439 -11.19 -20.77 24.28
C ALA A 439 -11.67 -20.99 25.72
N THR A 440 -11.07 -21.98 26.38
CA THR A 440 -11.18 -22.12 27.84
C THR A 440 -10.06 -21.30 28.48
N LEU A 441 -10.41 -20.34 29.31
CA LEU A 441 -9.45 -19.47 29.99
C LEU A 441 -8.94 -20.14 31.25
N LEU A 442 -7.64 -19.99 31.51
CA LEU A 442 -6.97 -20.52 32.71
C LEU A 442 -7.15 -22.03 32.94
N GLY A 443 -7.45 -22.79 31.89
CA GLY A 443 -7.71 -24.23 31.99
C GLY A 443 -9.00 -24.60 32.75
N ASN A 444 -9.85 -23.61 33.05
CA ASN A 444 -11.09 -23.83 33.78
C ASN A 444 -12.30 -23.71 32.83
N PRO A 445 -13.11 -24.78 32.64
CA PRO A 445 -14.29 -24.77 31.79
C PRO A 445 -15.34 -23.71 32.14
N ALA A 446 -15.36 -23.21 33.39
CA ALA A 446 -16.27 -22.15 33.83
C ALA A 446 -15.91 -20.78 33.23
N TYR A 447 -14.70 -20.60 32.71
CA TYR A 447 -14.27 -19.35 32.08
C TYR A 447 -14.15 -19.54 30.57
N SER A 448 -15.24 -19.27 29.88
CA SER A 448 -15.25 -19.24 28.41
C SER A 448 -14.70 -17.91 27.89
N GLY A 449 -13.93 -17.98 26.80
CA GLY A 449 -13.41 -16.84 26.10
C GLY A 449 -13.29 -17.12 24.61
N VAL A 450 -12.64 -16.22 23.91
CA VAL A 450 -12.41 -16.32 22.47
C VAL A 450 -10.96 -15.98 22.12
N GLY A 451 -10.43 -16.68 21.12
CA GLY A 451 -9.24 -16.29 20.38
C GLY A 451 -9.65 -15.87 18.97
N ILE A 452 -9.34 -14.64 18.59
CA ILE A 452 -9.70 -14.11 17.27
C ILE A 452 -8.47 -13.52 16.58
N ILE A 453 -8.44 -13.60 15.24
CA ILE A 453 -7.53 -12.83 14.39
C ILE A 453 -8.38 -12.03 13.41
N THR A 454 -8.31 -10.71 13.52
CA THR A 454 -8.90 -9.80 12.54
C THR A 454 -7.79 -8.98 11.89
N ASN A 455 -7.85 -8.76 10.59
CA ASN A 455 -6.85 -7.96 9.87
C ASN A 455 -7.11 -6.46 9.93
N MET A 456 -7.76 -5.97 10.98
CA MET A 456 -7.95 -4.55 11.18
C MET A 456 -6.61 -3.81 11.33
N GLY A 457 -6.52 -2.60 10.81
CA GLY A 457 -5.36 -1.74 11.00
C GLY A 457 -5.27 -1.17 12.43
N ASN A 458 -4.19 -0.45 12.72
CA ASN A 458 -4.07 0.30 13.96
C ASN A 458 -4.91 1.60 13.87
N PRO A 459 -5.96 1.78 14.70
CA PRO A 459 -6.86 2.94 14.58
C PRO A 459 -6.13 4.29 14.67
N ALA A 460 -5.08 4.39 15.49
CA ALA A 460 -4.29 5.61 15.58
C ALA A 460 -3.53 5.91 14.28
N VAL A 461 -3.04 4.89 13.56
CA VAL A 461 -2.39 5.07 12.26
C VAL A 461 -3.41 5.49 11.21
N TRP A 462 -4.53 4.82 11.13
CA TRP A 462 -5.50 5.03 10.06
C TRP A 462 -6.27 6.35 10.22
N TRP A 463 -6.83 6.63 11.39
CA TRP A 463 -7.65 7.82 11.59
C TRP A 463 -6.83 9.11 11.65
N LEU A 464 -5.70 9.10 12.39
CA LEU A 464 -4.79 10.25 12.34
C LEU A 464 -4.12 10.37 10.97
N GLY A 465 -3.87 9.26 10.29
CA GLY A 465 -3.35 9.22 8.93
C GLY A 465 -4.30 9.82 7.90
N LEU A 466 -5.61 9.60 8.02
CA LEU A 466 -6.62 10.25 7.18
C LEU A 466 -6.59 11.78 7.33
N LEU A 467 -6.51 12.27 8.58
CA LEU A 467 -6.35 13.70 8.85
C LEU A 467 -5.04 14.24 8.27
N ALA A 468 -3.95 13.46 8.39
CA ALA A 468 -2.66 13.81 7.83
C ALA A 468 -2.67 13.80 6.28
N LEU A 469 -3.47 12.94 5.66
CA LEU A 469 -3.66 12.93 4.21
C LEU A 469 -4.38 14.20 3.73
N LEU A 470 -5.43 14.63 4.43
CA LEU A 470 -6.11 15.92 4.16
C LEU A 470 -5.13 17.09 4.35
N PHE A 471 -4.28 17.03 5.38
CA PHE A 471 -3.19 18.01 5.55
C PHE A 471 -2.20 17.96 4.36
N CYS A 472 -1.87 16.79 3.81
CA CYS A 472 -1.04 16.69 2.61
C CYS A 472 -1.71 17.34 1.39
N VAL A 473 -3.03 17.17 1.20
CA VAL A 473 -3.80 17.86 0.14
C VAL A 473 -3.72 19.37 0.33
N TRP A 474 -3.97 19.87 1.54
CA TRP A 474 -3.84 21.29 1.85
C TRP A 474 -2.42 21.80 1.63
N ARG A 475 -1.41 21.05 2.05
CA ARG A 475 0.01 21.43 1.91
C ARG A 475 0.46 21.44 0.46
N MET A 476 0.00 20.48 -0.33
CA MET A 476 0.23 20.38 -1.77
C MET A 476 -0.30 21.64 -2.49
N THR A 477 -1.50 22.09 -2.13
CA THR A 477 -2.20 23.21 -2.78
C THR A 477 -1.88 24.56 -2.15
N ARG A 478 -0.91 24.67 -1.22
CA ARG A 478 -0.55 25.94 -0.59
C ARG A 478 -0.17 27.00 -1.64
N GLY A 479 -0.94 28.05 -1.70
CA GLY A 479 -0.85 29.11 -2.72
C GLY A 479 -2.11 29.97 -2.66
N PRO A 480 -2.57 30.55 -3.78
CA PRO A 480 -3.80 31.31 -3.84
C PRO A 480 -5.00 30.50 -3.33
N ASP A 481 -5.93 31.17 -2.63
CA ASP A 481 -7.06 30.49 -1.98
C ASP A 481 -8.00 29.83 -3.01
N TRP A 482 -8.15 30.42 -4.19
CA TRP A 482 -8.93 29.82 -5.26
C TRP A 482 -8.39 28.46 -5.72
N VAL A 483 -7.06 28.26 -5.71
CA VAL A 483 -6.45 26.95 -6.03
C VAL A 483 -6.86 25.90 -5.01
N ARG A 484 -6.78 26.26 -3.72
CA ARG A 484 -7.20 25.35 -2.65
C ARG A 484 -8.67 25.02 -2.73
N ALA A 485 -9.50 26.05 -2.92
CA ALA A 485 -10.95 25.89 -3.06
C ALA A 485 -11.30 24.99 -4.26
N SER A 486 -10.71 25.23 -5.43
CA SER A 486 -10.97 24.44 -6.63
C SER A 486 -10.52 22.98 -6.49
N VAL A 487 -9.33 22.74 -5.97
CA VAL A 487 -8.81 21.36 -5.78
C VAL A 487 -9.59 20.65 -4.67
N GLY A 488 -9.93 21.36 -3.59
CA GLY A 488 -10.78 20.82 -2.53
C GLY A 488 -12.18 20.49 -3.03
N ALA A 489 -12.81 21.36 -3.81
CA ALA A 489 -14.11 21.13 -4.42
C ALA A 489 -14.05 19.93 -5.39
N LEU A 490 -13.04 19.85 -6.25
CA LEU A 490 -12.85 18.72 -7.16
C LEU A 490 -12.78 17.40 -6.38
N LEU A 491 -11.97 17.33 -5.31
CA LEU A 491 -11.85 16.14 -4.48
C LEU A 491 -13.19 15.80 -3.80
N VAL A 492 -13.80 16.75 -3.10
CA VAL A 492 -15.01 16.51 -2.32
C VAL A 492 -16.18 16.13 -3.23
N VAL A 493 -16.43 16.91 -4.31
CA VAL A 493 -17.53 16.63 -5.23
C VAL A 493 -17.33 15.30 -5.94
N SER A 494 -16.14 15.03 -6.50
CA SER A 494 -15.88 13.78 -7.21
C SER A 494 -15.97 12.58 -6.27
N LEU A 495 -15.35 12.63 -5.10
CA LEU A 495 -15.36 11.52 -4.15
C LEU A 495 -16.76 11.26 -3.58
N THR A 496 -17.47 12.31 -3.16
CA THR A 496 -18.84 12.17 -2.64
C THR A 496 -19.78 11.62 -3.70
N THR A 497 -19.74 12.17 -4.92
CA THR A 497 -20.58 11.67 -6.02
C THR A 497 -20.25 10.22 -6.37
N LEU A 498 -18.96 9.86 -6.36
CA LEU A 498 -18.50 8.49 -6.63
C LEU A 498 -19.04 7.52 -5.56
N ILE A 499 -18.95 7.88 -4.29
CA ILE A 499 -19.46 7.06 -3.18
C ILE A 499 -20.98 6.94 -3.26
N LEU A 500 -21.70 8.05 -3.41
CA LEU A 500 -23.16 8.03 -3.48
C LEU A 500 -23.70 7.23 -4.66
N THR A 501 -23.11 7.40 -5.84
CA THR A 501 -23.53 6.65 -7.04
C THR A 501 -23.15 5.17 -6.98
N PHE A 502 -22.06 4.83 -6.29
CA PHE A 502 -21.68 3.46 -6.02
C PHE A 502 -22.65 2.82 -5.03
N HIS A 503 -22.91 3.48 -3.90
CA HIS A 503 -23.81 3.00 -2.86
C HIS A 503 -25.26 2.85 -3.36
N ALA A 504 -25.73 3.75 -4.21
CA ALA A 504 -27.06 3.65 -4.83
C ALA A 504 -27.22 2.45 -5.77
N ALA A 505 -26.12 1.87 -6.25
CA ALA A 505 -26.12 0.68 -7.12
C ALA A 505 -25.89 -0.62 -6.32
N GLU A 506 -25.68 -0.54 -5.01
CA GLU A 506 -25.53 -1.73 -4.16
C GLU A 506 -26.84 -2.49 -4.05
N PRO A 507 -26.81 -3.84 -4.08
CA PRO A 507 -28.00 -4.63 -3.84
C PRO A 507 -28.52 -4.36 -2.41
N PRO A 508 -29.84 -4.46 -2.19
CA PRO A 508 -30.40 -4.34 -0.85
C PRO A 508 -29.82 -5.42 0.07
N VAL A 509 -29.55 -5.03 1.32
CA VAL A 509 -29.06 -5.95 2.36
C VAL A 509 -30.11 -7.02 2.60
N THR A 510 -29.79 -8.31 2.39
CA THR A 510 -30.70 -9.40 2.72
C THR A 510 -30.81 -9.62 4.22
N SER A 511 -31.81 -10.39 4.62
CA SER A 511 -32.03 -10.81 6.01
C SER A 511 -30.85 -11.58 6.63
N ALA A 512 -29.86 -12.03 5.82
CA ALA A 512 -28.60 -12.61 6.27
C ALA A 512 -27.52 -11.55 6.58
N GLY A 513 -27.81 -10.26 6.40
CA GLY A 513 -26.97 -9.15 6.85
C GLY A 513 -25.79 -8.79 5.96
N TYR A 514 -25.50 -9.53 4.87
CA TYR A 514 -24.26 -9.34 4.12
C TYR A 514 -24.47 -9.49 2.61
N GLU A 515 -24.75 -8.39 1.92
CA GLU A 515 -24.77 -8.42 0.48
C GLU A 515 -23.71 -7.50 -0.12
N THR A 516 -22.69 -8.14 -0.58
CA THR A 516 -21.63 -7.53 -1.37
C THR A 516 -21.58 -8.17 -2.77
N GLY A 517 -22.74 -8.60 -3.25
CA GLY A 517 -22.89 -9.09 -4.63
C GLY A 517 -22.50 -8.02 -5.67
N PRO A 518 -22.51 -8.38 -6.96
CA PRO A 518 -22.24 -7.44 -8.04
C PRO A 518 -23.21 -6.26 -7.96
N LEU A 519 -22.70 -5.06 -8.29
CA LEU A 519 -23.53 -3.87 -8.33
C LEU A 519 -24.61 -4.00 -9.41
N GLY A 520 -25.75 -3.41 -9.14
CA GLY A 520 -26.74 -3.09 -10.16
C GLY A 520 -26.21 -2.08 -11.20
N PRO A 521 -27.05 -1.62 -12.14
CA PRO A 521 -26.65 -0.61 -13.11
C PRO A 521 -26.18 0.67 -12.41
N VAL A 522 -24.93 1.06 -12.65
CA VAL A 522 -24.41 2.32 -12.11
C VAL A 522 -24.84 3.50 -12.96
N SER A 523 -25.16 4.62 -12.30
CA SER A 523 -25.48 5.86 -12.97
C SER A 523 -24.31 6.36 -13.86
N PRO A 524 -24.54 7.04 -14.98
CA PRO A 524 -23.49 7.73 -15.74
C PRO A 524 -22.65 8.68 -14.90
N LEU A 525 -23.22 9.25 -13.85
CA LEU A 525 -22.50 10.13 -12.89
C LEU A 525 -21.36 9.41 -12.16
N PHE A 526 -21.44 8.07 -11.99
CA PHE A 526 -20.35 7.28 -11.47
C PHE A 526 -19.08 7.43 -12.32
N TYR A 527 -19.20 7.30 -13.64
CA TYR A 527 -18.05 7.40 -14.55
C TYR A 527 -17.49 8.82 -14.58
N VAL A 528 -18.37 9.83 -14.52
CA VAL A 528 -17.96 11.24 -14.43
C VAL A 528 -17.20 11.51 -13.14
N ALA A 529 -17.70 11.01 -12.02
CA ALA A 529 -17.06 11.16 -10.72
C ALA A 529 -15.72 10.41 -10.65
N TYR A 530 -15.65 9.19 -11.21
CA TYR A 530 -14.40 8.44 -11.30
C TYR A 530 -13.37 9.18 -12.18
N ALA A 531 -13.78 9.73 -13.32
CA ALA A 531 -12.94 10.59 -14.15
C ALA A 531 -12.48 11.83 -13.36
N GLY A 532 -13.34 12.42 -12.53
CA GLY A 532 -12.98 13.51 -11.62
C GLY A 532 -11.86 13.14 -10.65
N MET A 533 -11.87 11.92 -10.09
CA MET A 533 -10.77 11.43 -9.25
C MET A 533 -9.47 11.20 -10.04
N ILE A 534 -9.55 10.78 -11.30
CA ILE A 534 -8.38 10.72 -12.19
C ILE A 534 -7.83 12.13 -12.44
N VAL A 535 -8.69 13.11 -12.71
CA VAL A 535 -8.29 14.51 -12.86
C VAL A 535 -7.63 15.04 -11.58
N PHE A 536 -8.16 14.69 -10.40
CA PHE A 536 -7.54 15.02 -9.11
C PHE A 536 -6.12 14.43 -8.99
N ALA A 537 -5.91 13.18 -9.38
CA ALA A 537 -4.57 12.57 -9.42
C ALA A 537 -3.62 13.29 -10.41
N LEU A 538 -4.13 13.72 -11.57
CA LEU A 538 -3.36 14.51 -12.52
C LEU A 538 -3.01 15.90 -11.96
N VAL A 539 -3.91 16.53 -11.22
CA VAL A 539 -3.64 17.78 -10.49
C VAL A 539 -2.53 17.58 -9.46
N ALA A 540 -2.56 16.48 -8.68
CA ALA A 540 -1.48 16.14 -7.77
C ALA A 540 -0.14 15.94 -8.52
N THR A 541 -0.17 15.32 -9.70
CA THR A 541 1.01 15.20 -10.58
C THR A 541 1.54 16.57 -11.00
N VAL A 542 0.66 17.52 -11.38
CA VAL A 542 1.06 18.90 -11.72
C VAL A 542 1.76 19.57 -10.54
N PHE A 543 1.23 19.43 -9.34
CA PHE A 543 1.87 19.98 -8.13
C PHE A 543 3.20 19.30 -7.80
N ALA A 544 3.33 18.01 -8.04
CA ALA A 544 4.58 17.29 -7.87
C ALA A 544 5.66 17.77 -8.85
N VAL A 545 5.27 18.00 -10.11
CA VAL A 545 6.20 18.30 -11.21
C VAL A 545 6.48 19.80 -11.32
N ILE A 546 5.44 20.65 -11.32
CA ILE A 546 5.54 22.08 -11.64
C ILE A 546 5.77 22.93 -10.39
N ALA A 547 4.97 22.70 -9.35
CA ALA A 547 4.98 23.53 -8.14
C ALA A 547 6.09 23.15 -7.14
N ARG A 548 6.91 22.13 -7.46
CA ARG A 548 7.98 21.59 -6.57
C ARG A 548 7.50 21.21 -5.17
N ARG A 549 6.24 20.84 -5.04
CA ARG A 549 5.65 20.34 -3.81
C ARG A 549 5.61 18.81 -3.81
N PHE A 550 6.77 18.22 -4.10
CA PHE A 550 6.88 16.82 -4.44
C PHE A 550 6.41 15.91 -3.30
N VAL A 551 6.85 16.13 -2.06
CA VAL A 551 6.55 15.21 -0.95
C VAL A 551 5.04 15.06 -0.71
N PRO A 552 4.28 16.11 -0.37
CA PRO A 552 2.84 15.97 -0.14
C PRO A 552 2.08 15.52 -1.40
N ALA A 553 2.48 16.01 -2.58
CA ALA A 553 1.84 15.63 -3.84
C ALA A 553 2.09 14.16 -4.20
N PHE A 554 3.30 13.64 -3.97
CA PHE A 554 3.63 12.23 -4.18
C PHE A 554 2.82 11.32 -3.23
N ILE A 555 2.68 11.71 -1.96
CA ILE A 555 1.88 10.97 -0.98
C ILE A 555 0.42 10.91 -1.44
N VAL A 556 -0.17 12.05 -1.83
CA VAL A 556 -1.55 12.12 -2.31
C VAL A 556 -1.74 11.31 -3.59
N LEU A 557 -0.82 11.44 -4.55
CA LEU A 557 -0.87 10.72 -5.82
C LEU A 557 -0.77 9.20 -5.60
N GLY A 558 0.17 8.75 -4.78
CA GLY A 558 0.36 7.34 -4.48
C GLY A 558 -0.83 6.74 -3.73
N TYR A 559 -1.40 7.48 -2.77
CA TYR A 559 -2.62 7.08 -2.08
C TYR A 559 -3.78 6.93 -3.07
N THR A 560 -4.03 7.97 -3.89
CA THR A 560 -5.13 7.97 -4.86
C THR A 560 -4.96 6.84 -5.88
N ALA A 561 -3.76 6.62 -6.41
CA ALA A 561 -3.50 5.55 -7.35
C ALA A 561 -3.74 4.15 -6.73
N SER A 562 -3.25 3.93 -5.50
CA SER A 562 -3.41 2.66 -4.79
C SER A 562 -4.86 2.39 -4.36
N TRP A 563 -5.67 3.43 -4.19
CA TRP A 563 -7.07 3.33 -3.79
C TRP A 563 -8.00 3.21 -4.98
N MET A 564 -7.88 4.12 -5.95
CA MET A 564 -8.81 4.22 -7.08
C MET A 564 -8.69 3.05 -8.06
N MET A 565 -7.58 2.32 -8.08
CA MET A 565 -7.45 1.13 -8.92
C MET A 565 -8.48 0.02 -8.59
N TRP A 566 -8.99 0.00 -7.36
CA TRP A 566 -9.95 -0.99 -6.89
C TRP A 566 -11.41 -0.64 -7.23
N VAL A 567 -11.70 0.61 -7.55
CA VAL A 567 -13.07 1.08 -7.83
C VAL A 567 -13.72 0.33 -9.00
N PRO A 568 -13.06 0.16 -10.17
CA PRO A 568 -13.65 -0.61 -11.26
C PRO A 568 -13.83 -2.10 -10.91
N GLY A 569 -12.87 -2.69 -10.20
CA GLY A 569 -12.92 -4.09 -9.78
C GLY A 569 -14.05 -4.35 -8.79
N ASN A 570 -14.32 -3.45 -7.85
CA ASN A 570 -15.37 -3.62 -6.84
C ASN A 570 -16.80 -3.55 -7.42
N LYS A 571 -16.95 -3.12 -8.67
CA LYS A 571 -18.24 -3.14 -9.37
C LYS A 571 -18.73 -4.57 -9.65
N ALA A 572 -17.81 -5.48 -9.93
CA ALA A 572 -18.12 -6.84 -10.37
C ALA A 572 -17.52 -7.93 -9.47
N ARG A 573 -16.71 -7.53 -8.48
CA ARG A 573 -15.92 -8.45 -7.66
C ARG A 573 -16.11 -8.17 -6.18
N VAL A 574 -16.13 -9.24 -5.38
CA VAL A 574 -15.98 -9.17 -3.93
C VAL A 574 -14.57 -8.70 -3.58
N LEU A 575 -14.45 -7.68 -2.73
CA LEU A 575 -13.19 -7.18 -2.21
C LEU A 575 -13.18 -7.27 -0.69
N PHE A 576 -11.96 -7.31 -0.15
CA PHE A 576 -11.71 -7.43 1.29
C PHE A 576 -10.79 -6.30 1.78
N PHE A 577 -10.80 -6.05 3.08
CA PHE A 577 -10.02 -4.96 3.66
C PHE A 577 -8.51 -5.11 3.45
N TYR A 578 -7.96 -6.32 3.31
CA TYR A 578 -6.53 -6.50 3.04
C TYR A 578 -6.07 -5.90 1.70
N HIS A 579 -6.98 -5.66 0.76
CA HIS A 579 -6.66 -4.89 -0.45
C HIS A 579 -6.25 -3.43 -0.14
N ALA A 580 -6.54 -2.94 1.06
CA ALA A 580 -6.13 -1.62 1.55
C ALA A 580 -4.64 -1.52 1.94
N LEU A 581 -3.85 -2.61 1.90
CA LEU A 581 -2.41 -2.57 2.17
C LEU A 581 -1.67 -1.50 1.35
N GLY A 582 -2.10 -1.28 0.09
CA GLY A 582 -1.51 -0.24 -0.76
C GLY A 582 -1.70 1.17 -0.23
N ILE A 583 -2.88 1.51 0.29
CA ILE A 583 -3.16 2.83 0.86
C ILE A 583 -2.53 3.02 2.24
N LEU A 584 -2.33 1.95 3.01
CA LEU A 584 -1.62 1.99 4.29
C LEU A 584 -0.22 2.60 4.15
N LEU A 585 0.53 2.26 3.11
CA LEU A 585 1.88 2.81 2.88
C LEU A 585 1.87 4.33 2.84
N PHE A 586 0.90 4.91 2.13
CA PHE A 586 0.76 6.36 1.98
C PHE A 586 0.09 7.01 3.18
N THR A 587 -0.80 6.32 3.87
CA THR A 587 -1.37 6.75 5.16
C THR A 587 -0.25 6.92 6.19
N ALA A 588 0.66 5.94 6.31
CA ALA A 588 1.82 5.99 7.18
C ALA A 588 2.78 7.13 6.79
N LEU A 589 3.06 7.32 5.49
CA LEU A 589 3.87 8.44 5.00
C LEU A 589 3.22 9.79 5.30
N ALA A 590 1.90 9.92 5.13
CA ALA A 590 1.17 11.15 5.43
C ALA A 590 1.25 11.51 6.92
N LEU A 591 0.98 10.53 7.79
CA LEU A 591 1.05 10.73 9.24
C LEU A 591 2.47 11.06 9.69
N ALA A 592 3.47 10.31 9.23
CA ALA A 592 4.87 10.58 9.53
C ALA A 592 5.30 11.99 9.08
N TYR A 593 4.83 12.43 7.89
CA TYR A 593 5.10 13.77 7.37
C TYR A 593 4.46 14.86 8.24
N ALA A 594 3.20 14.69 8.62
CA ALA A 594 2.49 15.61 9.51
C ALA A 594 3.17 15.72 10.89
N LEU A 595 3.49 14.59 11.52
CA LEU A 595 4.18 14.53 12.81
C LEU A 595 5.59 15.18 12.75
N THR A 596 6.31 14.97 11.62
CA THR A 596 7.62 15.59 11.41
C THR A 596 7.54 17.10 11.32
N LEU A 597 6.52 17.63 10.65
CA LEU A 597 6.30 19.07 10.58
C LEU A 597 5.80 19.64 11.92
N LEU A 598 4.85 18.96 12.56
CA LEU A 598 4.30 19.34 13.85
C LEU A 598 5.40 19.48 14.90
N ARG A 599 6.37 18.55 14.96
CA ARG A 599 7.53 18.60 15.86
C ARG A 599 8.36 19.88 15.70
N ARG A 600 8.35 20.50 14.53
CA ARG A 600 9.15 21.68 14.21
C ARG A 600 8.42 22.99 14.46
N VAL A 601 7.10 22.94 14.69
CA VAL A 601 6.29 24.15 14.91
C VAL A 601 6.63 24.73 16.27
N ARG A 602 6.96 26.00 16.26
CA ARG A 602 7.09 26.85 17.46
C ARG A 602 6.25 28.08 17.24
N PHE A 603 5.58 28.55 18.27
CA PHE A 603 4.79 29.77 18.25
C PHE A 603 4.98 30.52 19.56
N HIS A 604 4.82 31.85 19.49
CA HIS A 604 4.90 32.71 20.64
C HIS A 604 3.48 33.09 21.07
N ALA A 605 3.15 32.82 22.32
CA ALA A 605 1.86 33.20 22.92
C ALA A 605 2.06 33.50 24.41
N ALA A 606 1.34 34.50 24.91
CA ALA A 606 1.41 34.92 26.32
C ALA A 606 2.86 35.18 26.82
N GLY A 607 3.70 35.87 25.99
CA GLY A 607 5.08 36.18 26.36
C GLY A 607 6.05 35.00 26.39
N ARG A 608 5.63 33.80 25.96
CA ARG A 608 6.43 32.58 26.04
C ARG A 608 6.44 31.84 24.71
N TRP A 609 7.58 31.18 24.40
CA TRP A 609 7.70 30.27 23.26
C TRP A 609 7.12 28.88 23.58
N TRP A 610 6.21 28.41 22.76
CA TRP A 610 5.59 27.09 22.82
C TRP A 610 6.08 26.22 21.68
N SER A 611 6.18 24.91 21.91
CA SER A 611 6.52 23.93 20.90
C SER A 611 5.40 22.90 20.78
N LEU A 612 5.04 22.51 19.55
CA LEU A 612 4.11 21.41 19.30
C LEU A 612 4.80 20.04 19.22
N ALA A 613 6.11 19.96 19.51
CA ALA A 613 6.83 18.70 19.57
C ALA A 613 6.20 17.66 20.53
N PRO A 614 5.69 18.02 21.73
CA PRO A 614 5.00 17.06 22.61
C PRO A 614 3.80 16.39 21.95
N LEU A 615 3.01 17.12 21.15
CA LEU A 615 1.87 16.54 20.41
C LEU A 615 2.32 15.54 19.34
N ALA A 616 3.47 15.80 18.69
CA ALA A 616 4.01 14.84 17.72
C ALA A 616 4.45 13.55 18.41
N TYR A 617 5.09 13.64 19.58
CA TYR A 617 5.47 12.46 20.36
C TYR A 617 4.26 11.76 20.98
N ALA A 618 3.25 12.51 21.41
CA ALA A 618 1.98 11.94 21.89
C ALA A 618 1.26 11.14 20.79
N GLY A 619 1.29 11.62 19.53
CA GLY A 619 0.77 10.87 18.40
C GLY A 619 1.48 9.53 18.19
N ILE A 620 2.81 9.49 18.32
CA ILE A 620 3.58 8.24 18.25
C ILE A 620 3.25 7.33 19.45
N ALA A 621 3.18 7.88 20.64
CA ALA A 621 2.80 7.12 21.84
C ALA A 621 1.39 6.52 21.73
N CYS A 622 0.45 7.25 21.13
CA CYS A 622 -0.90 6.76 20.85
C CYS A 622 -0.88 5.54 19.91
N VAL A 623 -0.04 5.55 18.87
CA VAL A 623 0.13 4.39 17.97
C VAL A 623 0.70 3.19 18.72
N VAL A 624 1.69 3.38 19.59
CA VAL A 624 2.25 2.30 20.42
C VAL A 624 1.19 1.76 21.38
N ALA A 625 0.48 2.63 22.06
CA ALA A 625 -0.58 2.25 23.00
C ALA A 625 -1.71 1.47 22.29
N ALA A 626 -2.15 1.95 21.12
CA ALA A 626 -3.13 1.25 20.30
C ALA A 626 -2.61 -0.12 19.85
N PHE A 627 -1.34 -0.23 19.42
CA PHE A 627 -0.74 -1.53 19.06
C PHE A 627 -0.82 -2.51 20.23
N LEU A 628 -0.45 -2.11 21.43
CA LEU A 628 -0.50 -2.97 22.61
C LEU A 628 -1.94 -3.33 23.00
N PHE A 629 -2.87 -2.38 22.90
CA PHE A 629 -4.27 -2.60 23.21
C PHE A 629 -4.96 -3.59 22.26
N PHE A 630 -4.72 -3.45 20.94
CA PHE A 630 -5.32 -4.31 19.93
C PHE A 630 -4.51 -5.58 19.64
N TYR A 631 -3.31 -5.75 20.20
CA TYR A 631 -2.44 -6.89 19.96
C TYR A 631 -3.14 -8.26 20.14
N PRO A 632 -4.00 -8.47 21.17
CA PRO A 632 -4.72 -9.75 21.33
C PRO A 632 -5.62 -10.12 20.15
N VAL A 633 -6.30 -9.14 19.53
CA VAL A 633 -7.19 -9.40 18.36
C VAL A 633 -6.44 -9.56 17.05
N TRP A 634 -5.12 -9.40 17.04
CA TRP A 634 -4.25 -9.69 15.91
C TRP A 634 -3.45 -10.98 16.07
N THR A 635 -3.52 -11.62 17.24
CA THR A 635 -2.66 -12.75 17.61
C THR A 635 -3.42 -13.93 18.18
N ALA A 636 -4.74 -13.85 18.24
CA ALA A 636 -5.62 -14.84 18.84
C ALA A 636 -5.26 -15.22 20.29
N ILE A 637 -4.67 -14.30 21.05
CA ILE A 637 -4.49 -14.50 22.48
C ILE A 637 -5.88 -14.71 23.09
N PRO A 638 -6.11 -15.82 23.82
CA PRO A 638 -7.38 -16.07 24.48
C PRO A 638 -7.73 -14.93 25.43
N MET A 639 -8.93 -14.39 25.28
CA MET A 639 -9.46 -13.28 26.10
C MET A 639 -10.92 -13.52 26.44
N THR A 640 -11.44 -12.83 27.44
CA THR A 640 -12.87 -12.88 27.74
C THR A 640 -13.69 -12.30 26.60
N ASN A 641 -14.95 -12.69 26.48
CA ASN A 641 -15.86 -12.08 25.49
C ASN A 641 -15.99 -10.56 25.70
N GLN A 642 -15.95 -10.11 26.95
CA GLN A 642 -15.98 -8.69 27.28
C GLN A 642 -14.71 -7.97 26.78
N ASP A 643 -13.52 -8.57 26.97
CA ASP A 643 -12.26 -8.01 26.48
C ASP A 643 -12.21 -7.94 24.95
N ALA A 644 -12.77 -8.94 24.27
CA ALA A 644 -12.90 -8.93 22.81
C ALA A 644 -13.84 -7.80 22.37
N TYR A 645 -15.01 -7.70 22.98
CA TYR A 645 -15.98 -6.64 22.69
C TYR A 645 -15.41 -5.23 22.91
N MET A 646 -14.64 -5.00 23.98
CA MET A 646 -14.00 -3.71 24.22
C MET A 646 -12.96 -3.32 23.15
N ARG A 647 -12.49 -4.27 22.31
CA ARG A 647 -11.53 -4.04 21.21
C ARG A 647 -12.19 -3.97 19.83
N LEU A 648 -13.47 -4.27 19.75
CA LEU A 648 -14.26 -4.16 18.53
C LEU A 648 -15.11 -2.87 18.61
N TRP A 649 -14.48 -1.72 18.29
CA TRP A 649 -15.09 -0.40 18.47
C TRP A 649 -16.16 -0.05 17.45
N VAL A 650 -16.22 -0.79 16.37
CA VAL A 650 -17.17 -0.61 15.28
C VAL A 650 -17.94 -1.91 15.14
N ASP A 651 -19.26 -1.87 15.07
CA ASP A 651 -20.11 -3.07 14.97
C ASP A 651 -19.75 -3.99 13.77
N ALA A 652 -19.06 -3.43 12.79
CA ALA A 652 -18.60 -4.13 11.60
C ALA A 652 -17.18 -4.72 11.74
N TRP A 653 -16.58 -4.69 12.95
CA TRP A 653 -15.24 -5.25 13.21
C TRP A 653 -15.30 -6.69 13.69
#